data_187a1ac1f55099a799b5fd05dcdee40f
#
_entry.id   187a1ac1f55099a799b5fd05dcdee40f
#
_cell.length_a   1.000
_cell.length_b   1.000
_cell.length_c   1.000
_cell.angle_alpha   90.00
_cell.angle_beta   90.00
_cell.angle_gamma   90.00
#
_symmetry.space_group_name_H-M   'P 1'
#
loop_
_entity.id
_entity.type
_entity.pdbx_description
1 polymer ?
#
loop_
_entity_poly.entity_id
_entity_poly.type
_entity_poly.pdbx_seq_one_letter_code
_entity_poly.pdbx_strand_id
1 'polypeptide(L)'
;MLLPLSLRGFTIPALLATLALLAAPAASAQDLTVYSNGEVPVAGSRQLTAYVPLVVNTVTWDVNGVAGGNSVWGTVSAKGLYAAPAVVPTANAVNVRATSTSQPTKSAAVTLTITQVQPRLWGVSPRSVAPGAFALSLNGLYFTANAVVRFDGVALPTTRVSATRLTATGTTTAAQQGKDVPVVISQTGVGGLTSDTVTVRVTAETPVPTPTPTPTPTPTPTPTPTPTPTPAPAPSPGTGLGTADLKAGRWLEQAAFGPTPAALARVKLIGIDAWLAEQLAMPETTIPDPGTGGMSNSVMQAQYLHRLAAAPDQMRQRMANALGQLIVVSMNKNVYPNEIIPYLQILSRHAFGNYRALLGEIATSSQMGKYLDMANSNKPGAGSGANENFARELMQLFSIGLVKLNADGSVMAGPGGGPVATYDQSTVTQLALAFTGWTYPGTGTNNWENFSGPLQPRDINHDKSAKSLLGCSLPAGQTAQQDMTAALDCVFNHPNVAPFVSVRLIRSLVTSNPSPAYVGRVAAVFNNNGAGVRGDLRAVLRAILLDAEARNDTASASNNANGGRLKDPTFHIIAMVRALGGTVSATNQQAWSFTQLGETPLAPPSVFSFFSPLFRVPHSALAGPEFQIYSPTEAVLRGNLVWAILSNPGSDFPLDLSRFVNLGGNTAALIDAVDQTLLYGRMPTAMRQSLANAVVVQQDNRSRALTALYLTLLSGQMAVQY
;
A
#
# COMPACT_ATOMS: atom_id res chain seq x y z
N MET A 1 36.53 -34.87 38.72
CA MET A 1 35.39 -34.39 39.48
C MET A 1 34.86 -33.15 38.77
N LEU A 2 33.88 -33.36 37.93
CA LEU A 2 33.35 -32.36 36.99
C LEU A 2 32.10 -31.70 37.63
N LEU A 3 32.09 -30.40 37.69
CA LEU A 3 30.89 -29.61 37.99
C LEU A 3 30.51 -28.77 36.75
N PRO A 4 29.23 -28.69 36.37
CA PRO A 4 28.82 -28.01 35.17
C PRO A 4 28.62 -26.51 35.43
N LEU A 5 29.18 -25.68 34.58
CA LEU A 5 28.85 -24.24 34.47
C LEU A 5 27.60 -24.04 33.64
N SER A 6 26.59 -23.48 34.27
CA SER A 6 25.35 -23.03 33.59
C SER A 6 25.62 -21.76 32.76
N LEU A 7 25.49 -21.86 31.49
CA LEU A 7 25.44 -20.70 30.57
C LEU A 7 24.03 -20.11 30.56
N ARG A 8 23.80 -19.03 31.24
CA ARG A 8 22.67 -18.14 30.99
C ARG A 8 23.19 -16.83 30.40
N GLY A 9 22.61 -16.43 29.28
CA GLY A 9 22.67 -15.05 28.76
C GLY A 9 23.60 -14.84 27.57
N PHE A 10 23.21 -15.28 26.39
CA PHE A 10 23.80 -14.79 25.14
C PHE A 10 22.78 -13.94 24.40
N THR A 11 23.02 -12.64 24.40
CA THR A 11 22.47 -11.74 23.39
C THR A 11 23.45 -11.71 22.21
N ILE A 12 23.08 -12.36 21.11
CA ILE A 12 23.76 -12.20 19.83
C ILE A 12 23.06 -11.05 19.11
N PRO A 13 23.75 -9.93 18.84
CA PRO A 13 24.17 -9.70 17.46
C PRO A 13 25.37 -8.72 17.26
N ALA A 14 26.37 -8.73 18.06
CA ALA A 14 27.53 -7.86 17.81
C ALA A 14 28.72 -8.56 17.13
N LEU A 15 28.66 -9.87 16.91
CA LEU A 15 29.82 -10.66 16.45
C LEU A 15 29.88 -10.87 14.93
N LEU A 16 28.82 -10.65 14.19
CA LEU A 16 28.81 -10.88 12.73
C LEU A 16 29.39 -9.71 11.92
N ALA A 17 29.42 -8.51 12.45
CA ALA A 17 29.99 -7.35 11.73
C ALA A 17 31.51 -7.21 11.90
N THR A 18 32.09 -7.78 12.93
CA THR A 18 33.55 -7.70 13.16
C THR A 18 34.33 -8.90 12.62
N LEU A 19 33.68 -10.04 12.35
CA LEU A 19 34.38 -11.19 11.76
C LEU A 19 34.55 -11.10 10.24
N ALA A 20 33.85 -10.22 9.55
CA ALA A 20 34.01 -10.01 8.12
C ALA A 20 35.23 -9.13 7.73
N LEU A 21 35.90 -8.51 8.71
CA LEU A 21 37.03 -7.62 8.46
C LEU A 21 38.42 -8.23 8.77
N LEU A 22 38.50 -9.46 9.29
CA LEU A 22 39.79 -10.05 9.72
C LEU A 22 40.20 -11.35 9.03
N ALA A 23 39.50 -11.79 8.00
CA ALA A 23 39.98 -12.86 7.14
C ALA A 23 39.76 -12.45 5.68
N ALA A 24 40.65 -11.60 5.18
CA ALA A 24 40.80 -11.43 3.75
C ALA A 24 41.79 -12.53 3.25
N PRO A 25 41.33 -13.60 2.62
CA PRO A 25 42.16 -14.25 1.62
C PRO A 25 42.28 -13.28 0.46
N ALA A 26 43.43 -13.30 -0.23
CA ALA A 26 43.70 -12.50 -1.42
C ALA A 26 42.48 -12.46 -2.34
N ALA A 27 42.03 -11.26 -2.66
CA ALA A 27 40.83 -11.02 -3.45
C ALA A 27 40.88 -11.81 -4.75
N SER A 28 40.12 -12.91 -4.83
CA SER A 28 39.68 -13.42 -6.11
C SER A 28 38.75 -12.37 -6.68
N ALA A 29 39.09 -11.82 -7.84
CA ALA A 29 38.28 -10.83 -8.53
C ALA A 29 36.86 -11.39 -8.69
N GLN A 30 35.90 -10.85 -7.93
CA GLN A 30 34.49 -11.25 -8.07
C GLN A 30 34.02 -10.74 -9.44
N ASP A 31 33.41 -11.64 -10.20
CA ASP A 31 32.99 -11.36 -11.56
C ASP A 31 31.70 -10.54 -11.56
N LEU A 32 31.53 -9.71 -12.61
CA LEU A 32 30.30 -8.99 -12.88
C LEU A 32 29.15 -9.99 -13.03
N THR A 33 28.02 -9.72 -12.41
CA THR A 33 26.83 -10.57 -12.47
C THR A 33 25.63 -9.77 -12.97
N VAL A 34 24.83 -10.38 -13.86
CA VAL A 34 23.55 -9.81 -14.31
C VAL A 34 22.41 -10.67 -13.79
N TYR A 35 21.43 -10.04 -13.16
CA TYR A 35 20.25 -10.71 -12.59
C TYR A 35 19.02 -10.48 -13.44
N SER A 36 18.29 -11.55 -13.78
CA SER A 36 16.96 -11.52 -14.39
C SER A 36 16.27 -12.88 -14.32
N ASN A 37 14.94 -12.88 -14.41
CA ASN A 37 14.11 -14.07 -14.60
C ASN A 37 13.85 -14.27 -16.11
N GLY A 38 14.37 -15.25 -16.70
CA GLY A 38 14.44 -15.75 -18.06
C GLY A 38 13.42 -15.37 -19.15
N GLU A 39 12.14 -15.02 -18.87
CA GLU A 39 11.12 -14.79 -19.90
C GLU A 39 10.67 -13.35 -20.00
N VAL A 40 10.49 -12.85 -21.26
CA VAL A 40 9.96 -11.52 -21.54
C VAL A 40 8.95 -11.63 -22.69
N PRO A 41 7.70 -11.19 -22.50
CA PRO A 41 6.72 -11.19 -23.58
C PRO A 41 7.09 -10.19 -24.68
N VAL A 42 6.70 -10.48 -25.91
CA VAL A 42 6.83 -9.51 -27.04
C VAL A 42 6.23 -8.16 -26.66
N ALA A 43 6.88 -7.08 -27.06
CA ALA A 43 6.53 -5.70 -26.73
C ALA A 43 6.52 -5.39 -25.20
N GLY A 44 6.94 -6.35 -24.37
CA GLY A 44 7.13 -6.16 -22.93
C GLY A 44 8.50 -5.57 -22.60
N SER A 45 8.74 -5.30 -21.32
CA SER A 45 10.04 -4.82 -20.85
C SER A 45 10.49 -5.57 -19.59
N ARG A 46 11.81 -5.60 -19.36
CA ARG A 46 12.43 -6.23 -18.21
C ARG A 46 13.56 -5.35 -17.70
N GLN A 47 13.52 -5.01 -16.42
CA GLN A 47 14.67 -4.35 -15.79
C GLN A 47 15.74 -5.41 -15.50
N LEU A 48 16.95 -5.14 -15.98
CA LEU A 48 18.15 -5.91 -15.70
C LEU A 48 19.03 -5.09 -14.76
N THR A 49 19.68 -5.77 -13.84
CA THR A 49 20.62 -5.14 -12.90
C THR A 49 21.97 -5.81 -13.03
N ALA A 50 22.99 -5.03 -13.31
CA ALA A 50 24.38 -5.46 -13.30
C ALA A 50 25.00 -5.07 -11.96
N TYR A 51 25.62 -6.03 -11.29
CA TYR A 51 26.37 -5.82 -10.06
C TYR A 51 27.86 -6.04 -10.30
N VAL A 52 28.67 -5.04 -9.97
CA VAL A 52 30.14 -5.13 -9.98
C VAL A 52 30.63 -4.80 -8.57
N PRO A 53 31.30 -5.73 -7.87
CA PRO A 53 31.80 -5.47 -6.53
C PRO A 53 32.91 -4.42 -6.54
N LEU A 54 32.89 -3.53 -5.54
CA LEU A 54 34.01 -2.67 -5.12
C LEU A 54 34.40 -1.46 -6.01
N VAL A 55 33.63 -1.08 -7.04
CA VAL A 55 33.93 0.10 -7.86
C VAL A 55 32.67 0.91 -8.17
N VAL A 56 32.79 2.24 -8.31
CA VAL A 56 31.70 3.08 -8.86
C VAL A 56 31.38 2.60 -10.27
N ASN A 57 30.16 2.05 -10.45
CA ASN A 57 29.84 1.26 -11.62
C ASN A 57 28.95 1.98 -12.60
N THR A 58 29.57 2.28 -13.75
CA THR A 58 28.82 2.38 -14.98
C THR A 58 29.08 1.13 -15.82
N VAL A 59 28.04 0.61 -16.45
CA VAL A 59 28.13 -0.48 -17.41
C VAL A 59 27.57 -0.04 -18.75
N THR A 60 28.12 -0.59 -19.82
CA THR A 60 27.52 -0.54 -21.15
C THR A 60 26.74 -1.81 -21.39
N TRP A 61 25.66 -1.71 -22.13
CA TRP A 61 24.79 -2.82 -22.43
C TRP A 61 24.78 -3.13 -23.92
N ASP A 62 24.74 -4.41 -24.27
CA ASP A 62 24.49 -4.87 -25.63
C ASP A 62 23.44 -6.01 -25.64
N VAL A 63 22.80 -6.18 -26.78
CA VAL A 63 21.84 -7.27 -27.04
C VAL A 63 22.38 -8.09 -28.23
N ASN A 64 22.71 -9.35 -28.03
CA ASN A 64 23.34 -10.21 -29.02
C ASN A 64 24.56 -9.57 -29.70
N GLY A 65 25.38 -8.83 -28.92
CA GLY A 65 26.57 -8.13 -29.40
C GLY A 65 26.30 -6.76 -30.07
N VAL A 66 25.05 -6.31 -30.16
CA VAL A 66 24.69 -4.99 -30.70
C VAL A 66 24.54 -4.01 -29.54
N ALA A 67 25.36 -2.97 -29.50
CA ALA A 67 25.33 -1.96 -28.44
C ALA A 67 23.94 -1.30 -28.36
N GLY A 68 23.31 -1.34 -27.18
CA GLY A 68 21.95 -0.86 -26.98
C GLY A 68 20.86 -1.69 -27.65
N GLY A 69 21.19 -2.70 -28.46
CA GLY A 69 20.23 -3.57 -29.16
C GLY A 69 19.66 -2.96 -30.45
N ASN A 70 18.62 -3.58 -30.98
CA ASN A 70 17.90 -3.15 -32.21
C ASN A 70 16.44 -3.62 -32.20
N SER A 71 15.69 -3.30 -33.24
CA SER A 71 14.25 -3.67 -33.39
C SER A 71 14.01 -5.17 -33.55
N VAL A 72 15.01 -5.97 -33.96
CA VAL A 72 14.90 -7.41 -34.18
C VAL A 72 15.02 -8.19 -32.85
N TRP A 73 16.00 -7.80 -32.02
CA TRP A 73 16.35 -8.50 -30.77
C TRP A 73 15.83 -7.79 -29.52
N GLY A 74 15.24 -6.61 -29.66
CA GLY A 74 14.92 -5.71 -28.58
C GLY A 74 16.06 -4.73 -28.29
N THR A 75 15.78 -3.76 -27.44
CA THR A 75 16.73 -2.71 -27.06
C THR A 75 16.96 -2.71 -25.54
N VAL A 76 18.14 -2.25 -25.11
CA VAL A 76 18.44 -2.08 -23.69
C VAL A 76 18.96 -0.66 -23.46
N SER A 77 18.36 0.03 -22.48
CA SER A 77 18.79 1.38 -22.09
C SER A 77 20.11 1.36 -21.29
N ALA A 78 20.76 2.50 -21.16
CA ALA A 78 21.95 2.65 -20.30
C ALA A 78 21.66 2.28 -18.82
N LYS A 79 20.39 2.34 -18.39
CA LYS A 79 19.95 1.94 -17.05
C LYS A 79 19.58 0.45 -16.94
N GLY A 80 19.80 -0.35 -17.99
CA GLY A 80 19.53 -1.79 -18.01
C GLY A 80 18.04 -2.15 -18.23
N LEU A 81 17.20 -1.21 -18.66
CA LEU A 81 15.82 -1.54 -19.04
C LEU A 81 15.83 -2.14 -20.45
N TYR A 82 15.64 -3.45 -20.52
CA TYR A 82 15.44 -4.17 -21.78
C TYR A 82 13.99 -4.05 -22.24
N ALA A 83 13.79 -3.71 -23.50
CA ALA A 83 12.49 -3.69 -24.18
C ALA A 83 12.49 -4.76 -25.27
N ALA A 84 11.59 -5.74 -25.16
CA ALA A 84 11.47 -6.83 -26.10
C ALA A 84 10.97 -6.34 -27.48
N PRO A 85 11.36 -7.05 -28.58
CA PRO A 85 10.91 -6.71 -29.91
C PRO A 85 9.40 -6.90 -30.07
N ALA A 86 8.82 -6.28 -31.09
CA ALA A 86 7.37 -6.36 -31.37
C ALA A 86 6.93 -7.75 -31.90
N VAL A 87 7.87 -8.57 -32.33
CA VAL A 87 7.63 -9.93 -32.88
C VAL A 87 8.67 -10.86 -32.26
N VAL A 88 8.30 -12.12 -31.98
CA VAL A 88 9.25 -13.11 -31.52
C VAL A 88 10.35 -13.33 -32.56
N PRO A 89 11.61 -13.15 -32.23
CA PRO A 89 12.72 -13.43 -33.15
C PRO A 89 12.76 -14.90 -33.55
N THR A 90 13.33 -15.22 -34.69
CA THR A 90 13.49 -16.62 -35.18
C THR A 90 14.23 -17.48 -34.16
N ALA A 91 15.27 -16.95 -33.49
CA ALA A 91 15.83 -17.51 -32.27
C ALA A 91 15.21 -16.73 -31.10
N ASN A 92 14.25 -17.32 -30.39
CA ASN A 92 13.54 -16.64 -29.32
C ASN A 92 14.39 -16.39 -28.04
N ALA A 93 15.60 -16.90 -28.01
CA ALA A 93 16.59 -16.66 -26.97
C ALA A 93 17.45 -15.45 -27.35
N VAL A 94 17.46 -14.44 -26.47
CA VAL A 94 18.20 -13.19 -26.65
C VAL A 94 19.21 -13.04 -25.52
N ASN A 95 20.47 -12.81 -25.86
CA ASN A 95 21.54 -12.63 -24.88
C ASN A 95 21.75 -11.15 -24.61
N VAL A 96 21.52 -10.70 -23.38
CA VAL A 96 21.78 -9.31 -22.96
C VAL A 96 22.98 -9.27 -22.05
N ARG A 97 24.00 -8.52 -22.44
CA ARG A 97 25.31 -8.47 -21.77
C ARG A 97 25.57 -7.07 -21.22
N ALA A 98 26.05 -7.04 -19.98
CA ALA A 98 26.63 -5.85 -19.35
C ALA A 98 28.15 -5.95 -19.39
N THR A 99 28.83 -4.85 -19.74
CA THR A 99 30.28 -4.74 -19.71
C THR A 99 30.69 -3.55 -18.86
N SER A 100 31.59 -3.76 -17.92
CA SER A 100 32.09 -2.68 -17.05
C SER A 100 32.88 -1.63 -17.86
N THR A 101 32.53 -0.36 -17.64
CA THR A 101 33.27 0.75 -18.32
C THR A 101 34.64 0.99 -17.71
N SER A 102 34.85 0.69 -16.44
CA SER A 102 36.13 0.81 -15.74
C SER A 102 37.07 -0.38 -15.97
N GLN A 103 36.51 -1.56 -16.26
CA GLN A 103 37.22 -2.81 -16.54
C GLN A 103 36.58 -3.53 -17.75
N PRO A 104 36.86 -3.11 -18.99
CA PRO A 104 36.19 -3.61 -20.19
C PRO A 104 36.36 -5.11 -20.46
N THR A 105 37.31 -5.78 -19.82
CA THR A 105 37.49 -7.24 -19.86
C THR A 105 36.48 -7.98 -18.98
N LYS A 106 35.79 -7.28 -18.09
CA LYS A 106 34.74 -7.86 -17.20
C LYS A 106 33.37 -7.63 -17.79
N SER A 107 32.72 -8.70 -18.15
CA SER A 107 31.33 -8.68 -18.65
C SER A 107 30.56 -9.88 -18.13
N ALA A 108 29.25 -9.75 -18.01
CA ALA A 108 28.32 -10.85 -17.72
C ALA A 108 27.07 -10.71 -18.59
N ALA A 109 26.46 -11.83 -18.88
CA ALA A 109 25.28 -11.87 -19.74
C ALA A 109 24.17 -12.72 -19.12
N VAL A 110 22.92 -12.39 -19.49
CA VAL A 110 21.73 -13.17 -19.18
C VAL A 110 21.01 -13.50 -20.47
N THR A 111 20.53 -14.72 -20.58
CA THR A 111 19.67 -15.14 -21.70
C THR A 111 18.22 -14.89 -21.34
N LEU A 112 17.52 -14.11 -22.16
CA LEU A 112 16.09 -13.87 -22.07
C LEU A 112 15.38 -14.66 -23.15
N THR A 113 14.28 -15.35 -22.79
CA THR A 113 13.41 -16.03 -23.76
C THR A 113 12.25 -15.11 -24.13
N ILE A 114 12.14 -14.74 -25.39
CA ILE A 114 11.04 -13.90 -25.88
C ILE A 114 9.84 -14.80 -26.17
N THR A 115 8.73 -14.54 -25.45
CA THR A 115 7.52 -15.36 -25.56
C THR A 115 6.39 -14.60 -26.23
N GLN A 116 5.56 -15.34 -26.99
CA GLN A 116 4.33 -14.81 -27.53
C GLN A 116 3.26 -14.88 -26.45
N VAL A 117 2.57 -13.75 -26.22
CA VAL A 117 1.50 -13.69 -25.24
C VAL A 117 0.22 -13.24 -25.93
N GLN A 118 -0.90 -13.89 -25.58
CA GLN A 118 -2.22 -13.51 -26.04
C GLN A 118 -2.51 -12.06 -25.65
N PRO A 119 -2.97 -11.19 -26.58
CA PRO A 119 -3.39 -9.85 -26.22
C PRO A 119 -4.57 -9.92 -25.25
N ARG A 120 -4.59 -9.06 -24.27
CA ARG A 120 -5.69 -8.91 -23.32
C ARG A 120 -6.40 -7.61 -23.57
N LEU A 121 -7.71 -7.64 -23.71
CA LEU A 121 -8.56 -6.46 -23.90
C LEU A 121 -9.57 -6.39 -22.75
N TRP A 122 -9.49 -5.37 -21.92
CA TRP A 122 -10.42 -5.20 -20.80
C TRP A 122 -11.19 -3.89 -20.82
N GLY A 123 -10.89 -2.96 -21.73
CA GLY A 123 -11.58 -1.68 -21.79
C GLY A 123 -11.70 -1.12 -23.19
N VAL A 124 -12.89 -0.60 -23.50
CA VAL A 124 -13.17 0.18 -24.70
C VAL A 124 -13.91 1.46 -24.32
N SER A 125 -13.55 2.57 -24.93
CA SER A 125 -14.22 3.86 -24.73
C SER A 125 -14.38 4.58 -26.07
N PRO A 126 -15.58 5.12 -26.36
CA PRO A 126 -16.82 4.99 -25.60
C PRO A 126 -17.40 3.57 -25.65
N ARG A 127 -18.18 3.20 -24.64
CA ARG A 127 -18.90 1.90 -24.61
C ARG A 127 -20.20 1.89 -25.40
N SER A 128 -20.64 3.07 -25.86
CA SER A 128 -21.73 3.21 -26.80
C SER A 128 -21.39 4.24 -27.88
N VAL A 129 -21.81 3.98 -29.09
CA VAL A 129 -21.61 4.86 -30.25
C VAL A 129 -22.95 5.11 -30.95
N ALA A 130 -23.13 6.31 -31.50
CA ALA A 130 -24.26 6.65 -32.32
C ALA A 130 -24.13 5.95 -33.71
N PRO A 131 -25.21 5.78 -34.45
CA PRO A 131 -25.13 5.40 -35.86
C PRO A 131 -24.25 6.37 -36.65
N GLY A 132 -23.40 5.84 -37.53
CA GLY A 132 -22.47 6.61 -38.34
C GLY A 132 -21.00 6.41 -37.94
N ALA A 133 -20.17 7.40 -38.17
CA ALA A 133 -18.73 7.33 -37.90
C ALA A 133 -18.44 7.35 -36.38
N PHE A 134 -17.49 6.54 -35.95
CA PHE A 134 -17.06 6.48 -34.56
C PHE A 134 -15.54 6.31 -34.40
N ALA A 135 -15.06 6.63 -33.22
CA ALA A 135 -13.70 6.36 -32.81
C ALA A 135 -13.70 5.63 -31.47
N LEU A 136 -12.83 4.63 -31.31
CA LEU A 136 -12.66 3.85 -30.10
C LEU A 136 -11.24 4.02 -29.55
N SER A 137 -11.11 4.10 -28.24
CA SER A 137 -9.88 3.92 -27.50
C SER A 137 -9.96 2.60 -26.74
N LEU A 138 -8.98 1.72 -26.92
CA LEU A 138 -8.96 0.38 -26.36
C LEU A 138 -7.78 0.25 -25.41
N ASN A 139 -8.02 -0.26 -24.21
CA ASN A 139 -7.01 -0.48 -23.20
C ASN A 139 -6.86 -1.97 -22.95
N GLY A 140 -5.59 -2.39 -22.81
CA GLY A 140 -5.27 -3.80 -22.67
C GLY A 140 -3.80 -4.03 -22.35
N LEU A 141 -3.32 -5.26 -22.59
CA LEU A 141 -1.90 -5.63 -22.48
C LEU A 141 -1.45 -6.38 -23.74
N TYR A 142 -0.14 -6.34 -23.95
CA TYR A 142 0.57 -7.09 -24.98
C TYR A 142 0.12 -6.75 -26.42
N PHE A 143 -0.26 -5.50 -26.67
CA PHE A 143 -0.55 -5.03 -28.00
C PHE A 143 0.74 -4.86 -28.81
N THR A 144 0.90 -5.68 -29.83
CA THR A 144 2.05 -5.64 -30.74
C THR A 144 1.87 -4.58 -31.84
N ALA A 145 2.92 -4.30 -32.60
CA ALA A 145 2.86 -3.32 -33.69
C ALA A 145 1.85 -3.67 -34.80
N ASN A 146 1.53 -4.96 -34.93
CA ASN A 146 0.59 -5.51 -35.90
C ASN A 146 -0.80 -5.83 -35.29
N ALA A 147 -1.12 -5.26 -34.13
CA ALA A 147 -2.44 -5.40 -33.52
C ALA A 147 -3.51 -4.68 -34.37
N VAL A 148 -4.60 -5.36 -34.64
CA VAL A 148 -5.74 -4.85 -35.43
C VAL A 148 -7.01 -5.01 -34.60
N VAL A 149 -7.74 -3.92 -34.42
CA VAL A 149 -9.08 -3.92 -33.81
C VAL A 149 -10.10 -4.45 -34.81
N ARG A 150 -10.89 -5.43 -34.36
CA ARG A 150 -12.04 -5.93 -35.14
C ARG A 150 -13.34 -5.57 -34.44
N PHE A 151 -14.23 -4.93 -35.16
CA PHE A 151 -15.56 -4.56 -34.70
C PHE A 151 -16.58 -5.40 -35.53
N ASP A 152 -17.32 -6.27 -34.86
CA ASP A 152 -18.20 -7.26 -35.52
C ASP A 152 -17.45 -8.13 -36.54
N GLY A 153 -16.22 -8.51 -36.22
CA GLY A 153 -15.35 -9.28 -37.08
C GLY A 153 -14.66 -8.46 -38.20
N VAL A 154 -15.09 -7.23 -38.47
CA VAL A 154 -14.51 -6.34 -39.50
C VAL A 154 -13.28 -5.62 -38.93
N ALA A 155 -12.16 -5.68 -39.66
CA ALA A 155 -10.95 -4.98 -39.30
C ALA A 155 -11.11 -3.46 -39.45
N LEU A 156 -10.75 -2.73 -38.38
CA LEU A 156 -10.78 -1.26 -38.38
C LEU A 156 -9.39 -0.66 -38.62
N PRO A 157 -9.29 0.52 -39.23
CA PRO A 157 -8.09 1.34 -39.16
C PRO A 157 -7.66 1.51 -37.71
N THR A 158 -6.50 0.94 -37.38
CA THR A 158 -6.00 0.85 -35.99
C THR A 158 -4.66 1.54 -35.87
N THR A 159 -4.53 2.38 -34.87
CA THR A 159 -3.26 3.01 -34.49
C THR A 159 -2.81 2.49 -33.13
N ARG A 160 -1.59 1.98 -33.03
CA ARG A 160 -0.98 1.58 -31.78
C ARG A 160 -0.35 2.79 -31.10
N VAL A 161 -0.92 3.17 -29.96
CA VAL A 161 -0.41 4.27 -29.11
C VAL A 161 0.70 3.75 -28.18
N SER A 162 0.50 2.54 -27.60
CA SER A 162 1.47 1.86 -26.73
C SER A 162 1.22 0.35 -26.70
N ALA A 163 2.01 -0.39 -25.93
CA ALA A 163 1.78 -1.81 -25.66
C ALA A 163 0.48 -2.08 -24.87
N THR A 164 -0.16 -1.03 -24.35
CA THR A 164 -1.37 -1.12 -23.52
C THR A 164 -2.55 -0.33 -24.08
N ARG A 165 -2.36 0.43 -25.18
CA ARG A 165 -3.41 1.28 -25.75
C ARG A 165 -3.41 1.25 -27.27
N LEU A 166 -4.61 1.03 -27.84
CA LEU A 166 -4.91 1.20 -29.27
C LEU A 166 -5.99 2.27 -29.46
N THR A 167 -6.02 2.88 -30.64
CA THR A 167 -7.16 3.66 -31.13
C THR A 167 -7.61 3.09 -32.45
N ALA A 168 -8.92 3.11 -32.74
CA ALA A 168 -9.48 2.63 -34.00
C ALA A 168 -10.66 3.51 -34.39
N THR A 169 -10.86 3.67 -35.71
CA THR A 169 -12.00 4.40 -36.29
C THR A 169 -12.81 3.49 -37.18
N GLY A 170 -14.12 3.72 -37.23
CA GLY A 170 -15.02 2.91 -38.06
C GLY A 170 -16.34 3.62 -38.35
N THR A 171 -17.23 2.92 -39.03
CA THR A 171 -18.59 3.37 -39.30
C THR A 171 -19.54 2.22 -38.99
N THR A 172 -20.61 2.49 -38.26
CA THR A 172 -21.64 1.49 -37.95
C THR A 172 -22.50 1.21 -39.16
N THR A 173 -23.02 -0.01 -39.26
CA THR A 173 -24.01 -0.41 -40.27
C THR A 173 -25.42 -0.33 -39.69
N ALA A 174 -26.43 -0.22 -40.54
CA ALA A 174 -27.84 -0.25 -40.13
C ALA A 174 -28.20 -1.54 -39.37
N ALA A 175 -27.58 -2.68 -39.71
CA ALA A 175 -27.79 -3.97 -39.05
C ALA A 175 -27.26 -4.02 -37.60
N GLN A 176 -26.39 -3.10 -37.22
CA GLN A 176 -25.78 -3.02 -35.89
C GLN A 176 -26.55 -2.11 -34.92
N GLN A 177 -27.48 -1.29 -35.43
CA GLN A 177 -28.27 -0.37 -34.60
C GLN A 177 -29.09 -1.12 -33.55
N GLY A 178 -29.07 -0.62 -32.34
CA GLY A 178 -29.74 -1.23 -31.20
C GLY A 178 -29.05 -2.50 -30.64
N LYS A 179 -27.86 -2.88 -31.11
CA LYS A 179 -27.16 -4.11 -30.70
C LYS A 179 -25.87 -3.82 -29.93
N ASP A 180 -25.45 -4.79 -29.14
CA ASP A 180 -24.14 -4.85 -28.54
C ASP A 180 -23.21 -5.59 -29.52
N VAL A 181 -22.23 -4.86 -30.04
CA VAL A 181 -21.34 -5.32 -31.10
C VAL A 181 -20.03 -5.79 -30.49
N PRO A 182 -19.55 -7.02 -30.81
CA PRO A 182 -18.32 -7.54 -30.27
C PRO A 182 -17.09 -6.82 -30.84
N VAL A 183 -16.13 -6.52 -29.98
CA VAL A 183 -14.84 -5.94 -30.31
C VAL A 183 -13.74 -6.87 -29.77
N VAL A 184 -12.84 -7.27 -30.66
CA VAL A 184 -11.67 -8.07 -30.34
C VAL A 184 -10.42 -7.48 -30.98
N ILE A 185 -9.25 -7.79 -30.45
CA ILE A 185 -7.97 -7.45 -31.04
C ILE A 185 -7.37 -8.71 -31.65
N SER A 186 -7.03 -8.69 -32.91
CA SER A 186 -6.28 -9.76 -33.59
C SER A 186 -4.84 -9.31 -33.81
N GLN A 187 -3.88 -10.22 -33.59
CA GLN A 187 -2.47 -10.01 -33.86
C GLN A 187 -1.98 -11.12 -34.80
N THR A 188 -1.28 -10.70 -35.84
CA THR A 188 -0.64 -11.65 -36.79
C THR A 188 0.71 -12.08 -36.20
N GLY A 189 1.00 -13.37 -36.25
CA GLY A 189 2.22 -14.02 -35.73
C GLY A 189 2.02 -15.53 -35.72
N VAL A 190 2.98 -16.30 -35.27
CA VAL A 190 2.85 -17.75 -35.16
C VAL A 190 1.67 -18.07 -34.24
N GLY A 191 0.54 -18.53 -34.83
CA GLY A 191 -0.64 -18.93 -34.08
C GLY A 191 -1.84 -17.95 -34.07
N GLY A 192 -1.78 -16.79 -34.69
CA GLY A 192 -2.92 -15.86 -34.87
C GLY A 192 -3.74 -15.61 -33.60
N LEU A 193 -3.17 -14.88 -32.61
CA LEU A 193 -3.79 -14.72 -31.31
C LEU A 193 -4.86 -13.61 -31.31
N THR A 194 -6.03 -13.88 -30.71
CA THR A 194 -7.10 -12.92 -30.47
C THR A 194 -7.27 -12.64 -28.99
N SER A 195 -7.67 -11.41 -28.64
CA SER A 195 -7.96 -11.01 -27.26
C SER A 195 -9.26 -11.59 -26.73
N ASP A 196 -9.50 -11.36 -25.44
CA ASP A 196 -10.85 -11.41 -24.86
C ASP A 196 -11.79 -10.46 -25.64
N THR A 197 -13.10 -10.78 -25.65
CA THR A 197 -14.12 -9.98 -26.32
C THR A 197 -14.68 -8.93 -25.37
N VAL A 198 -14.78 -7.68 -25.80
CA VAL A 198 -15.59 -6.65 -25.16
C VAL A 198 -16.69 -6.22 -26.12
N THR A 199 -17.77 -5.59 -25.63
CA THR A 199 -18.87 -5.12 -26.50
C THR A 199 -18.98 -3.61 -26.46
N VAL A 200 -19.45 -3.06 -27.60
CA VAL A 200 -19.81 -1.65 -27.75
C VAL A 200 -21.27 -1.57 -28.21
N ARG A 201 -22.09 -0.85 -27.50
CA ARG A 201 -23.49 -0.63 -27.82
C ARG A 201 -23.60 0.34 -28.98
N VAL A 202 -24.25 -0.04 -30.08
CA VAL A 202 -24.68 0.90 -31.14
C VAL A 202 -26.10 1.37 -30.76
N THR A 203 -26.28 2.67 -30.49
CA THR A 203 -27.59 3.20 -30.10
C THR A 203 -28.57 3.12 -31.30
N ALA A 204 -29.87 3.00 -31.00
CA ALA A 204 -30.89 3.18 -32.06
C ALA A 204 -30.97 4.67 -32.41
N GLU A 205 -31.32 4.98 -33.66
CA GLU A 205 -31.66 6.35 -34.03
C GLU A 205 -32.85 6.84 -33.18
N THR A 206 -32.63 7.87 -32.36
CA THR A 206 -33.73 8.57 -31.69
C THR A 206 -34.28 9.61 -32.65
N PRO A 207 -35.63 9.72 -32.86
CA PRO A 207 -36.18 10.84 -33.62
C PRO A 207 -35.77 12.14 -32.96
N VAL A 208 -35.20 13.06 -33.72
CA VAL A 208 -34.75 14.36 -33.25
C VAL A 208 -35.96 15.12 -32.69
N PRO A 209 -36.05 15.44 -31.38
CA PRO A 209 -37.07 16.36 -30.92
C PRO A 209 -36.76 17.76 -31.46
N THR A 210 -37.78 18.42 -31.99
CA THR A 210 -37.73 19.82 -32.41
C THR A 210 -37.18 20.67 -31.26
N PRO A 211 -36.20 21.56 -31.48
CA PRO A 211 -35.59 22.31 -30.40
C PRO A 211 -36.61 23.24 -29.72
N THR A 212 -36.88 23.01 -28.47
CA THR A 212 -37.57 23.95 -27.61
C THR A 212 -36.59 25.13 -27.31
N PRO A 213 -37.04 26.39 -27.39
CA PRO A 213 -36.14 27.51 -27.17
C PRO A 213 -35.55 27.47 -25.76
N THR A 214 -34.24 27.53 -25.70
CA THR A 214 -33.45 27.53 -24.48
C THR A 214 -33.79 28.79 -23.69
N PRO A 215 -34.16 28.74 -22.38
CA PRO A 215 -34.29 29.89 -21.54
C PRO A 215 -32.92 30.57 -21.35
N THR A 216 -32.88 31.86 -21.48
CA THR A 216 -31.72 32.71 -21.28
C THR A 216 -31.15 32.43 -19.86
N PRO A 217 -29.83 32.21 -19.71
CA PRO A 217 -29.26 31.94 -18.40
C PRO A 217 -29.35 33.18 -17.52
N THR A 218 -29.93 32.99 -16.36
CA THR A 218 -29.88 33.98 -15.25
C THR A 218 -28.41 34.11 -14.81
N PRO A 219 -27.88 35.33 -14.62
CA PRO A 219 -26.49 35.49 -14.21
C PRO A 219 -26.23 34.82 -12.86
N THR A 220 -25.28 33.91 -12.85
CA THR A 220 -24.78 33.29 -11.63
C THR A 220 -24.16 34.35 -10.74
N PRO A 221 -24.53 34.44 -9.45
CA PRO A 221 -23.89 35.38 -8.53
C PRO A 221 -22.39 35.06 -8.42
N THR A 222 -21.58 36.11 -8.55
CA THR A 222 -20.13 36.06 -8.35
C THR A 222 -19.86 35.53 -6.96
N PRO A 223 -18.99 34.49 -6.82
CA PRO A 223 -18.65 33.95 -5.51
C PRO A 223 -17.97 35.06 -4.68
N THR A 224 -18.53 35.29 -3.52
CA THR A 224 -17.91 36.14 -2.48
C THR A 224 -16.57 35.55 -2.11
N PRO A 225 -15.46 36.31 -2.07
CA PRO A 225 -14.18 35.77 -1.69
C PRO A 225 -14.27 35.15 -0.29
N THR A 226 -13.92 33.84 -0.20
CA THR A 226 -13.79 33.14 1.07
C THR A 226 -12.74 33.88 1.90
N PRO A 227 -13.03 34.28 3.14
CA PRO A 227 -12.06 34.95 3.98
C PRO A 227 -10.86 34.03 4.17
N THR A 228 -9.66 34.54 3.90
CA THR A 228 -8.40 33.89 4.20
C THR A 228 -8.42 33.47 5.67
N PRO A 229 -8.20 32.20 6.03
CA PRO A 229 -8.20 31.79 7.42
C PRO A 229 -7.13 32.60 8.17
N THR A 230 -7.55 33.35 9.16
CA THR A 230 -6.67 34.05 10.10
C THR A 230 -5.74 32.98 10.70
N PRO A 231 -4.41 33.19 10.73
CA PRO A 231 -3.51 32.27 11.41
C PRO A 231 -4.01 32.00 12.82
N ALA A 232 -4.20 30.75 13.19
CA ALA A 232 -4.59 30.40 14.55
C ALA A 232 -3.60 31.07 15.52
N PRO A 233 -4.06 31.64 16.63
CA PRO A 233 -3.17 32.23 17.63
C PRO A 233 -2.15 31.17 18.07
N ALA A 234 -0.88 31.57 18.23
CA ALA A 234 0.15 30.69 18.72
C ALA A 234 -0.33 30.07 20.04
N PRO A 235 -0.40 28.71 20.15
CA PRO A 235 -0.90 28.09 21.35
C PRO A 235 0.03 28.44 22.52
N SER A 236 -0.60 28.72 23.63
CA SER A 236 0.10 28.91 24.90
C SER A 236 0.90 27.65 25.24
N PRO A 237 2.06 27.76 25.91
CA PRO A 237 2.79 26.60 26.43
C PRO A 237 1.84 25.69 27.20
N GLY A 238 1.76 24.40 26.81
CA GLY A 238 0.88 23.44 27.46
C GLY A 238 1.32 23.21 28.92
N THR A 239 0.38 23.17 29.81
CA THR A 239 0.59 22.80 31.22
C THR A 239 0.67 21.26 31.40
N GLY A 240 0.72 20.51 30.30
CA GLY A 240 0.77 19.05 30.26
C GLY A 240 2.13 18.46 30.60
N LEU A 241 2.24 17.14 30.52
CA LEU A 241 3.43 16.35 30.78
C LEU A 241 4.67 16.97 30.11
N GLY A 242 5.58 17.53 30.90
CA GLY A 242 6.86 18.04 30.40
C GLY A 242 7.57 16.96 29.57
N THR A 243 7.75 17.22 28.26
CA THR A 243 8.22 16.20 27.32
C THR A 243 9.71 16.37 27.06
N ALA A 244 10.52 15.41 27.58
CA ALA A 244 11.86 15.18 27.09
C ALA A 244 11.81 14.66 25.64
N ASP A 245 12.95 14.76 24.91
CA ASP A 245 13.05 14.32 23.52
C ASP A 245 12.58 12.87 23.32
N LEU A 246 12.86 11.99 24.27
CA LEU A 246 12.41 10.59 24.22
C LEU A 246 10.88 10.48 24.19
N LYS A 247 10.16 11.19 25.08
CA LYS A 247 8.71 11.13 25.15
C LYS A 247 8.07 11.66 23.89
N ALA A 248 8.56 12.80 23.40
CA ALA A 248 8.07 13.43 22.18
C ALA A 248 8.38 12.58 20.93
N GLY A 249 9.58 12.00 20.83
CA GLY A 249 9.98 11.11 19.73
C GLY A 249 9.11 9.84 19.66
N ARG A 250 8.95 9.14 20.79
CA ARG A 250 8.08 7.95 20.88
C ARG A 250 6.62 8.28 20.57
N TRP A 251 6.12 9.42 21.06
CA TRP A 251 4.79 9.89 20.73
C TRP A 251 4.60 10.02 19.21
N LEU A 252 5.53 10.68 18.53
CA LEU A 252 5.47 10.92 17.10
C LEU A 252 5.71 9.66 16.24
N GLU A 253 6.41 8.66 16.76
CA GLU A 253 6.50 7.34 16.11
C GLU A 253 5.16 6.58 16.14
N GLN A 254 4.38 6.73 17.23
CA GLN A 254 3.10 6.04 17.37
C GLN A 254 1.94 6.81 16.73
N ALA A 255 1.90 8.13 16.91
CA ALA A 255 0.82 9.00 16.47
C ALA A 255 1.00 9.57 15.04
N ALA A 256 2.20 9.43 14.45
CA ALA A 256 2.58 9.90 13.13
C ALA A 256 3.46 8.86 12.43
N PHE A 257 4.08 9.24 11.31
CA PHE A 257 5.13 8.43 10.63
C PHE A 257 6.55 8.81 11.11
N GLY A 258 6.74 8.97 12.40
CA GLY A 258 7.98 9.45 13.01
C GLY A 258 8.06 10.97 13.11
N PRO A 259 8.99 11.53 13.90
CA PRO A 259 9.17 12.95 14.07
C PRO A 259 9.79 13.61 12.84
N THR A 260 9.48 14.90 12.63
CA THR A 260 10.37 15.85 11.98
C THR A 260 11.01 16.73 13.07
N PRO A 261 12.14 17.43 12.81
CA PRO A 261 12.69 18.39 13.77
C PRO A 261 11.67 19.41 14.28
N ALA A 262 10.83 19.91 13.38
CA ALA A 262 9.76 20.87 13.72
C ALA A 262 8.65 20.22 14.57
N ALA A 263 8.20 19.02 14.23
CA ALA A 263 7.17 18.30 15.00
C ALA A 263 7.67 17.93 16.40
N LEU A 264 8.94 17.52 16.51
CA LEU A 264 9.56 17.22 17.79
C LEU A 264 9.62 18.46 18.69
N ALA A 265 10.07 19.60 18.14
CA ALA A 265 10.08 20.87 18.83
C ALA A 265 8.67 21.31 19.23
N ARG A 266 7.67 21.12 18.37
CA ARG A 266 6.26 21.46 18.65
C ARG A 266 5.70 20.66 19.81
N VAL A 267 5.86 19.32 19.81
CA VAL A 267 5.37 18.47 20.90
C VAL A 267 6.06 18.82 22.23
N LYS A 268 7.36 19.12 22.20
CA LYS A 268 8.10 19.57 23.40
C LYS A 268 7.57 20.92 23.93
N LEU A 269 7.18 21.82 23.04
CA LEU A 269 6.69 23.15 23.40
C LEU A 269 5.30 23.11 24.03
N ILE A 270 4.35 22.39 23.38
CA ILE A 270 2.92 22.47 23.76
C ILE A 270 2.44 21.24 24.55
N GLY A 271 3.23 20.17 24.60
CA GLY A 271 2.85 18.90 25.22
C GLY A 271 2.00 18.00 24.32
N ILE A 272 1.88 16.74 24.75
CA ILE A 272 1.19 15.66 23.99
C ILE A 272 -0.31 15.98 23.82
N ASP A 273 -0.99 16.41 24.89
CA ASP A 273 -2.44 16.63 24.85
C ASP A 273 -2.83 17.78 23.91
N ALA A 274 -2.07 18.89 23.93
CA ALA A 274 -2.32 20.01 23.03
C ALA A 274 -2.01 19.62 21.57
N TRP A 275 -0.92 18.91 21.32
CA TRP A 275 -0.61 18.41 19.98
C TRP A 275 -1.67 17.43 19.45
N LEU A 276 -2.16 16.54 20.32
CA LEU A 276 -3.27 15.62 19.99
C LEU A 276 -4.53 16.40 19.60
N ALA A 277 -4.87 17.45 20.36
CA ALA A 277 -6.01 18.29 20.04
C ALA A 277 -5.84 19.01 18.68
N GLU A 278 -4.64 19.55 18.41
CA GLU A 278 -4.31 20.14 17.11
C GLU A 278 -4.52 19.14 15.97
N GLN A 279 -3.99 17.94 16.08
CA GLN A 279 -4.09 16.92 15.04
C GLN A 279 -5.53 16.43 14.81
N LEU A 280 -6.33 16.34 15.87
CA LEU A 280 -7.75 15.99 15.74
C LEU A 280 -8.60 17.10 15.06
N ALA A 281 -8.14 18.34 15.16
CA ALA A 281 -8.78 19.51 14.52
C ALA A 281 -8.24 19.79 13.11
N MET A 282 -7.11 19.17 12.71
CA MET A 282 -6.44 19.41 11.43
C MET A 282 -7.36 19.03 10.27
N PRO A 283 -7.49 19.87 9.22
CA PRO A 283 -8.20 19.51 8.02
C PRO A 283 -7.58 18.31 7.34
N GLU A 284 -8.39 17.55 6.62
CA GLU A 284 -7.99 16.35 5.91
C GLU A 284 -7.10 16.66 4.71
N THR A 285 -5.98 15.96 4.59
CA THR A 285 -5.14 15.95 3.37
C THR A 285 -5.45 14.70 2.55
N THR A 286 -5.96 14.89 1.33
CA THR A 286 -6.33 13.79 0.42
C THR A 286 -5.46 13.79 -0.83
N ILE A 287 -5.42 12.64 -1.51
CA ILE A 287 -5.00 12.56 -2.91
C ILE A 287 -6.24 12.90 -3.73
N PRO A 288 -6.19 13.93 -4.60
CA PRO A 288 -7.31 14.25 -5.47
C PRO A 288 -7.66 13.07 -6.37
N ASP A 289 -8.96 12.77 -6.51
CA ASP A 289 -9.40 11.77 -7.48
C ASP A 289 -9.22 12.35 -8.89
N PRO A 290 -8.44 11.71 -9.78
CA PRO A 290 -8.19 12.20 -11.13
C PRO A 290 -9.41 12.05 -12.04
N GLY A 291 -10.51 11.46 -11.59
CA GLY A 291 -11.65 11.09 -12.42
C GLY A 291 -11.24 10.09 -13.51
N THR A 292 -11.68 10.31 -14.74
CA THR A 292 -11.34 9.44 -15.90
C THR A 292 -10.03 9.84 -16.57
N GLY A 293 -9.33 10.87 -16.12
CA GLY A 293 -8.18 11.47 -16.80
C GLY A 293 -6.90 11.51 -15.99
N GLY A 294 -5.88 10.85 -16.48
CA GLY A 294 -4.53 11.38 -16.49
C GLY A 294 -3.56 11.02 -15.37
N MET A 295 -3.93 10.47 -14.23
CA MET A 295 -2.94 10.05 -13.23
C MET A 295 -2.44 8.64 -13.53
N SER A 296 -1.12 8.45 -13.60
CA SER A 296 -0.54 7.11 -13.67
C SER A 296 -0.48 6.46 -12.27
N ASN A 297 -0.41 5.12 -12.24
CA ASN A 297 -0.26 4.37 -10.99
C ASN A 297 0.99 4.78 -10.21
N SER A 298 2.10 5.03 -10.90
CA SER A 298 3.35 5.44 -10.27
C SER A 298 3.26 6.84 -9.65
N VAL A 299 2.53 7.77 -10.28
CA VAL A 299 2.27 9.09 -9.69
C VAL A 299 1.35 8.97 -8.48
N MET A 300 0.31 8.15 -8.53
CA MET A 300 -0.55 7.89 -7.36
C MET A 300 0.25 7.30 -6.19
N GLN A 301 1.10 6.32 -6.44
CA GLN A 301 1.96 5.72 -5.42
C GLN A 301 2.96 6.74 -4.84
N ALA A 302 3.54 7.61 -5.68
CA ALA A 302 4.40 8.68 -5.23
C ALA A 302 3.65 9.70 -4.36
N GLN A 303 2.46 10.12 -4.76
CA GLN A 303 1.61 11.01 -3.96
C GLN A 303 1.18 10.37 -2.63
N TYR A 304 0.90 9.06 -2.63
CA TYR A 304 0.60 8.34 -1.40
C TYR A 304 1.80 8.38 -0.43
N LEU A 305 3.01 8.03 -0.87
CA LEU A 305 4.22 8.08 -0.06
C LEU A 305 4.55 9.51 0.39
N HIS A 306 4.42 10.50 -0.50
CA HIS A 306 4.57 11.91 -0.17
C HIS A 306 3.62 12.34 0.96
N ARG A 307 2.35 11.96 0.89
CA ARG A 307 1.35 12.27 1.90
C ARG A 307 1.75 11.68 3.26
N LEU A 308 2.22 10.43 3.31
CA LEU A 308 2.70 9.84 4.56
C LEU A 308 3.88 10.64 5.15
N ALA A 309 4.77 11.17 4.31
CA ALA A 309 5.94 11.92 4.74
C ALA A 309 5.62 13.38 5.13
N ALA A 310 4.77 14.07 4.37
CA ALA A 310 4.67 15.53 4.38
C ALA A 310 3.31 16.10 4.81
N ALA A 311 2.23 15.30 4.82
CA ALA A 311 0.91 15.81 5.18
C ALA A 311 0.91 16.40 6.60
N PRO A 312 0.25 17.57 6.83
CA PRO A 312 0.20 18.19 8.16
C PRO A 312 -0.67 17.39 9.15
N ASP A 313 -1.71 16.72 8.68
CA ASP A 313 -2.63 15.87 9.45
C ASP A 313 -2.09 14.46 9.69
N GLN A 314 -0.85 14.38 10.18
CA GLN A 314 -0.08 13.14 10.33
C GLN A 314 -0.81 12.04 11.10
N MET A 315 -1.53 12.40 12.16
CA MET A 315 -2.25 11.41 12.97
C MET A 315 -3.41 10.79 12.19
N ARG A 316 -4.10 11.57 11.34
CA ARG A 316 -5.12 11.06 10.42
C ARG A 316 -4.50 10.11 9.40
N GLN A 317 -3.37 10.48 8.79
CA GLN A 317 -2.68 9.62 7.83
C GLN A 317 -2.21 8.31 8.48
N ARG A 318 -1.71 8.37 9.71
CA ARG A 318 -1.28 7.19 10.47
C ARG A 318 -2.45 6.25 10.79
N MET A 319 -3.59 6.81 11.21
CA MET A 319 -4.80 6.03 11.47
C MET A 319 -5.42 5.47 10.19
N ALA A 320 -5.48 6.25 9.10
CA ALA A 320 -5.96 5.77 7.81
C ALA A 320 -5.09 4.62 7.27
N ASN A 321 -3.76 4.69 7.44
CA ASN A 321 -2.87 3.59 7.10
C ASN A 321 -3.16 2.33 7.94
N ALA A 322 -3.38 2.49 9.26
CA ALA A 322 -3.73 1.37 10.13
C ALA A 322 -5.08 0.71 9.73
N LEU A 323 -6.07 1.52 9.36
CA LEU A 323 -7.35 1.03 8.83
C LEU A 323 -7.16 0.33 7.47
N GLY A 324 -6.28 0.82 6.60
CA GLY A 324 -5.97 0.19 5.31
C GLY A 324 -5.24 -1.16 5.44
N GLN A 325 -4.51 -1.39 6.53
CA GLN A 325 -3.95 -2.71 6.85
C GLN A 325 -5.01 -3.68 7.41
N LEU A 326 -6.13 -3.18 7.91
CA LEU A 326 -7.24 -3.96 8.43
C LEU A 326 -8.31 -4.24 7.36
N ILE A 327 -8.69 -3.23 6.58
CA ILE A 327 -9.72 -3.29 5.54
C ILE A 327 -9.04 -3.10 4.19
N VAL A 328 -8.56 -4.18 3.61
CA VAL A 328 -7.65 -4.16 2.47
C VAL A 328 -8.36 -3.99 1.13
N VAL A 329 -7.81 -3.14 0.27
CA VAL A 329 -8.02 -3.12 -1.19
C VAL A 329 -6.65 -3.05 -1.86
N SER A 330 -6.48 -3.70 -3.01
CA SER A 330 -5.17 -3.82 -3.65
C SER A 330 -5.20 -3.42 -5.12
N MET A 331 -4.17 -2.68 -5.55
CA MET A 331 -3.89 -2.40 -6.96
C MET A 331 -3.67 -3.65 -7.81
N ASN A 332 -3.40 -4.80 -7.20
CA ASN A 332 -3.30 -6.07 -7.94
C ASN A 332 -4.64 -6.50 -8.57
N LYS A 333 -5.77 -5.98 -8.08
CA LYS A 333 -7.11 -6.20 -8.66
C LYS A 333 -7.77 -4.89 -9.09
N ASN A 334 -7.62 -3.83 -8.30
CA ASN A 334 -8.14 -2.49 -8.58
C ASN A 334 -7.02 -1.66 -9.23
N VAL A 335 -6.87 -1.80 -10.54
CA VAL A 335 -5.61 -1.47 -11.24
C VAL A 335 -5.41 0.04 -11.43
N TYR A 336 -6.48 0.84 -11.42
CA TYR A 336 -6.42 2.26 -11.78
C TYR A 336 -6.57 3.20 -10.58
N PRO A 337 -6.05 4.45 -10.67
CA PRO A 337 -6.15 5.43 -9.58
C PRO A 337 -7.58 5.68 -9.08
N ASN A 338 -8.56 5.80 -9.98
CA ASN A 338 -9.98 5.96 -9.63
C ASN A 338 -10.60 4.71 -8.96
N GLU A 339 -9.89 3.59 -8.98
CA GLU A 339 -10.27 2.37 -8.28
C GLU A 339 -9.62 2.24 -6.88
N ILE A 340 -8.71 3.15 -6.53
CA ILE A 340 -7.98 3.14 -5.25
C ILE A 340 -8.19 4.43 -4.47
N ILE A 341 -8.09 5.59 -5.12
CA ILE A 341 -8.12 6.89 -4.43
C ILE A 341 -9.42 7.09 -3.63
N PRO A 342 -10.64 6.81 -4.14
CA PRO A 342 -11.86 6.96 -3.34
C PRO A 342 -11.87 6.07 -2.09
N TYR A 343 -11.30 4.86 -2.18
CA TYR A 343 -11.13 3.99 -1.02
C TYR A 343 -10.19 4.60 0.03
N LEU A 344 -9.06 5.18 -0.38
CA LEU A 344 -8.14 5.88 0.53
C LEU A 344 -8.82 7.09 1.20
N GLN A 345 -9.69 7.80 0.46
CA GLN A 345 -10.48 8.91 0.99
C GLN A 345 -11.51 8.44 2.03
N ILE A 346 -12.14 7.26 1.83
CA ILE A 346 -13.03 6.66 2.84
C ILE A 346 -12.26 6.40 4.14
N LEU A 347 -11.10 5.77 4.08
CA LEU A 347 -10.29 5.48 5.26
C LEU A 347 -9.85 6.76 5.99
N SER A 348 -9.45 7.77 5.24
CA SER A 348 -9.00 9.06 5.78
C SER A 348 -10.14 9.82 6.46
N ARG A 349 -11.31 9.90 5.81
CA ARG A 349 -12.51 10.54 6.34
C ARG A 349 -12.99 9.89 7.65
N HIS A 350 -12.93 8.58 7.71
CA HIS A 350 -13.34 7.80 8.89
C HIS A 350 -12.22 7.56 9.91
N ALA A 351 -11.03 8.08 9.71
CA ALA A 351 -9.91 7.90 10.65
C ALA A 351 -10.26 8.33 12.10
N PHE A 352 -11.13 9.34 12.25
CA PHE A 352 -11.65 9.83 13.54
C PHE A 352 -13.18 9.73 13.62
N GLY A 353 -13.79 8.92 12.75
CA GLY A 353 -15.23 8.72 12.65
C GLY A 353 -15.73 7.55 13.50
N ASN A 354 -16.85 6.95 13.07
CA ASN A 354 -17.44 5.79 13.70
C ASN A 354 -17.20 4.52 12.87
N TYR A 355 -16.79 3.44 13.51
CA TYR A 355 -16.45 2.18 12.83
C TYR A 355 -17.62 1.56 12.08
N ARG A 356 -18.87 1.67 12.61
CA ARG A 356 -20.07 1.21 11.90
C ARG A 356 -20.31 2.00 10.61
N ALA A 357 -20.10 3.32 10.66
CA ALA A 357 -20.22 4.17 9.48
C ALA A 357 -19.14 3.84 8.44
N LEU A 358 -17.89 3.59 8.89
CA LEU A 358 -16.80 3.11 8.03
C LEU A 358 -17.20 1.80 7.33
N LEU A 359 -17.66 0.79 8.05
CA LEU A 359 -18.09 -0.48 7.46
C LEU A 359 -19.23 -0.30 6.44
N GLY A 360 -20.16 0.63 6.70
CA GLY A 360 -21.25 0.94 5.77
C GLY A 360 -20.76 1.55 4.46
N GLU A 361 -19.85 2.53 4.54
CA GLU A 361 -19.31 3.17 3.35
C GLU A 361 -18.39 2.24 2.56
N ILE A 362 -17.59 1.41 3.24
CA ILE A 362 -16.77 0.35 2.62
C ILE A 362 -17.67 -0.67 1.91
N ALA A 363 -18.74 -1.15 2.54
CA ALA A 363 -19.64 -2.13 1.94
C ALA A 363 -20.34 -1.60 0.68
N THR A 364 -20.62 -0.30 0.61
CA THR A 364 -21.23 0.32 -0.57
C THR A 364 -20.21 0.92 -1.54
N SER A 365 -18.91 0.87 -1.26
CA SER A 365 -17.91 1.42 -2.19
C SER A 365 -17.75 0.54 -3.43
N SER A 366 -17.71 1.15 -4.60
CA SER A 366 -17.44 0.45 -5.86
C SER A 366 -16.07 -0.22 -5.86
N GLN A 367 -15.10 0.35 -5.14
CA GLN A 367 -13.75 -0.17 -4.99
C GLN A 367 -13.73 -1.52 -4.25
N MET A 368 -14.40 -1.59 -3.10
CA MET A 368 -14.52 -2.84 -2.35
C MET A 368 -15.43 -3.83 -3.08
N GLY A 369 -16.50 -3.35 -3.72
CA GLY A 369 -17.39 -4.17 -4.54
C GLY A 369 -16.67 -4.91 -5.66
N LYS A 370 -15.64 -4.29 -6.28
CA LYS A 370 -14.73 -4.96 -7.21
C LYS A 370 -13.76 -5.88 -6.47
N TYR A 371 -13.11 -5.39 -5.43
CA TYR A 371 -12.04 -6.12 -4.77
C TYR A 371 -12.47 -7.46 -4.20
N LEU A 372 -13.64 -7.52 -3.57
CA LEU A 372 -14.19 -8.74 -2.96
C LEU A 372 -15.44 -9.29 -3.68
N ASP A 373 -15.63 -8.93 -4.95
CA ASP A 373 -16.65 -9.51 -5.85
C ASP A 373 -18.11 -9.37 -5.33
N MET A 374 -18.39 -8.34 -4.54
CA MET A 374 -19.74 -8.06 -4.08
C MET A 374 -20.61 -7.37 -5.14
N ALA A 375 -19.96 -6.51 -5.96
CA ALA A 375 -20.66 -5.86 -7.06
C ALA A 375 -21.20 -6.90 -8.06
N ASN A 376 -22.48 -6.76 -8.43
CA ASN A 376 -23.20 -7.70 -9.30
C ASN A 376 -23.36 -9.11 -8.71
N SER A 377 -23.22 -9.29 -7.38
CA SER A 377 -23.64 -10.50 -6.70
C SER A 377 -25.17 -10.54 -6.66
N ASN A 378 -25.77 -11.46 -7.39
CA ASN A 378 -27.21 -11.60 -7.53
C ASN A 378 -27.75 -12.69 -6.58
N LYS A 379 -29.08 -12.63 -6.30
CA LYS A 379 -29.79 -13.73 -5.65
C LYS A 379 -29.54 -15.06 -6.37
N PRO A 380 -29.54 -16.19 -5.65
CA PRO A 380 -29.31 -17.49 -6.24
C PRO A 380 -30.24 -17.77 -7.43
N GLY A 381 -29.68 -18.37 -8.48
CA GLY A 381 -30.39 -18.81 -9.68
C GLY A 381 -29.96 -20.21 -10.11
N ALA A 382 -30.44 -20.69 -11.26
CA ALA A 382 -30.07 -22.00 -11.78
C ALA A 382 -28.54 -22.08 -11.99
N GLY A 383 -27.84 -22.81 -11.12
CA GLY A 383 -26.39 -23.03 -11.21
C GLY A 383 -25.49 -21.98 -10.57
N SER A 384 -26.02 -20.94 -9.92
CA SER A 384 -25.21 -19.93 -9.24
C SER A 384 -25.74 -19.59 -7.84
N GLY A 385 -24.85 -19.46 -6.87
CA GLY A 385 -25.13 -18.94 -5.52
C GLY A 385 -24.78 -17.45 -5.42
N ALA A 386 -25.13 -16.82 -4.30
CA ALA A 386 -24.63 -15.50 -3.93
C ALA A 386 -23.09 -15.57 -3.73
N ASN A 387 -22.38 -14.51 -4.10
CA ASN A 387 -20.93 -14.46 -3.89
C ASN A 387 -20.61 -14.26 -2.40
N GLU A 388 -19.86 -15.17 -1.81
CA GLU A 388 -19.56 -15.20 -0.38
C GLU A 388 -18.29 -14.41 0.00
N ASN A 389 -17.50 -13.94 -0.96
CA ASN A 389 -16.18 -13.40 -0.69
C ASN A 389 -16.24 -12.20 0.27
N PHE A 390 -17.01 -11.16 -0.06
CA PHE A 390 -17.15 -9.99 0.80
C PHE A 390 -17.76 -10.34 2.17
N ALA A 391 -18.77 -11.20 2.21
CA ALA A 391 -19.41 -11.62 3.46
C ALA A 391 -18.42 -12.32 4.40
N ARG A 392 -17.57 -13.18 3.85
CA ARG A 392 -16.51 -13.88 4.57
C ARG A 392 -15.48 -12.93 5.13
N GLU A 393 -14.94 -12.04 4.29
CA GLU A 393 -13.87 -11.13 4.70
C GLU A 393 -14.37 -10.04 5.65
N LEU A 394 -15.62 -9.58 5.50
CA LEU A 394 -16.24 -8.66 6.46
C LEU A 394 -16.23 -9.26 7.89
N MET A 395 -16.60 -10.53 8.03
CA MET A 395 -16.60 -11.21 9.34
C MET A 395 -15.17 -11.58 9.77
N GLN A 396 -14.40 -12.22 8.89
CA GLN A 396 -13.11 -12.81 9.23
C GLN A 396 -12.02 -11.77 9.50
N LEU A 397 -11.90 -10.77 8.60
CA LEU A 397 -10.77 -9.83 8.62
C LEU A 397 -11.15 -8.45 9.15
N PHE A 398 -12.37 -7.98 8.88
CA PHE A 398 -12.72 -6.59 9.17
C PHE A 398 -13.44 -6.41 10.51
N SER A 399 -14.02 -7.46 11.10
CA SER A 399 -14.92 -7.24 12.26
C SER A 399 -14.80 -8.23 13.42
N ILE A 400 -15.07 -9.51 13.23
CA ILE A 400 -15.26 -10.44 14.36
C ILE A 400 -14.17 -11.52 14.47
N GLY A 401 -13.46 -11.85 13.38
CA GLY A 401 -12.47 -12.91 13.37
C GLY A 401 -13.06 -14.31 13.41
N LEU A 402 -12.21 -15.34 13.34
CA LEU A 402 -12.62 -16.74 13.25
C LEU A 402 -12.98 -17.37 14.59
N VAL A 403 -12.48 -16.82 15.71
CA VAL A 403 -12.65 -17.40 17.05
C VAL A 403 -13.21 -16.38 18.02
N LYS A 404 -14.01 -16.84 18.96
CA LYS A 404 -14.57 -15.98 20.03
C LYS A 404 -13.46 -15.49 20.94
N LEU A 405 -13.56 -14.22 21.29
CA LEU A 405 -12.62 -13.52 22.15
C LEU A 405 -13.30 -13.09 23.44
N ASN A 406 -12.56 -13.13 24.53
CA ASN A 406 -12.87 -12.40 25.75
C ASN A 406 -12.71 -10.89 25.53
N ALA A 407 -13.23 -10.07 26.43
CA ALA A 407 -13.15 -8.61 26.32
C ALA A 407 -11.70 -8.07 26.26
N ASP A 408 -10.74 -8.83 26.78
CA ASP A 408 -9.31 -8.54 26.79
C ASP A 408 -8.56 -9.05 25.56
N GLY A 409 -9.27 -9.56 24.55
CA GLY A 409 -8.71 -10.08 23.30
C GLY A 409 -8.12 -11.49 23.40
N SER A 410 -8.12 -12.12 24.56
CA SER A 410 -7.74 -13.53 24.70
C SER A 410 -8.77 -14.46 24.05
N VAL A 411 -8.29 -15.58 23.51
CA VAL A 411 -9.17 -16.57 22.85
C VAL A 411 -10.03 -17.26 23.90
N MET A 412 -11.35 -17.32 23.62
CA MET A 412 -12.29 -18.05 24.48
C MET A 412 -12.15 -19.55 24.26
N ALA A 413 -11.88 -20.29 25.34
CA ALA A 413 -11.80 -21.74 25.32
C ALA A 413 -13.20 -22.37 25.44
N GLY A 414 -13.50 -23.33 24.59
CA GLY A 414 -14.70 -24.16 24.67
C GLY A 414 -14.57 -25.33 25.68
N PRO A 415 -15.62 -26.14 25.86
CA PRO A 415 -15.63 -27.25 26.82
C PRO A 415 -14.49 -28.26 26.65
N GLY A 416 -13.94 -28.40 25.45
CA GLY A 416 -12.79 -29.27 25.14
C GLY A 416 -11.43 -28.57 25.18
N GLY A 417 -11.32 -27.35 25.69
CA GLY A 417 -10.07 -26.56 25.76
C GLY A 417 -9.64 -25.92 24.45
N GLY A 418 -10.29 -26.23 23.33
CA GLY A 418 -10.02 -25.62 22.03
C GLY A 418 -10.74 -24.26 21.83
N PRO A 419 -10.36 -23.47 20.80
CA PRO A 419 -11.01 -22.21 20.49
C PRO A 419 -12.47 -22.42 20.04
N VAL A 420 -13.36 -21.51 20.41
CA VAL A 420 -14.76 -21.50 19.96
C VAL A 420 -14.86 -20.67 18.68
N ALA A 421 -15.45 -21.26 17.61
CA ALA A 421 -15.69 -20.53 16.36
C ALA A 421 -16.70 -19.39 16.57
N THR A 422 -16.51 -18.27 15.88
CA THR A 422 -17.44 -17.12 15.89
C THR A 422 -18.68 -17.38 15.04
N TYR A 423 -18.52 -18.06 13.93
CA TYR A 423 -19.57 -18.34 12.95
C TYR A 423 -19.26 -19.64 12.19
N ASP A 424 -20.22 -20.14 11.48
CA ASP A 424 -20.15 -21.31 10.61
C ASP A 424 -20.37 -20.94 9.13
N GLN A 425 -20.31 -21.93 8.24
CA GLN A 425 -20.54 -21.74 6.82
C GLN A 425 -21.95 -21.26 6.50
N SER A 426 -22.95 -21.69 7.27
CA SER A 426 -24.34 -21.22 7.10
C SER A 426 -24.45 -19.72 7.32
N THR A 427 -23.79 -19.20 8.34
CA THR A 427 -23.73 -17.75 8.63
C THR A 427 -23.12 -16.97 7.46
N VAL A 428 -22.05 -17.49 6.84
CA VAL A 428 -21.43 -16.87 5.65
C VAL A 428 -22.43 -16.79 4.50
N THR A 429 -23.13 -17.89 4.22
CA THR A 429 -24.14 -17.97 3.16
C THR A 429 -25.30 -17.00 3.41
N GLN A 430 -25.82 -16.95 4.64
CA GLN A 430 -26.89 -16.03 5.01
C GLN A 430 -26.49 -14.55 4.87
N LEU A 431 -25.26 -14.22 5.27
CA LEU A 431 -24.72 -12.87 5.10
C LEU A 431 -24.51 -12.52 3.63
N ALA A 432 -24.04 -13.47 2.81
CA ALA A 432 -23.89 -13.28 1.37
C ALA A 432 -25.23 -12.99 0.69
N LEU A 433 -26.31 -13.69 1.09
CA LEU A 433 -27.68 -13.42 0.62
C LEU A 433 -28.13 -12.00 0.95
N ALA A 434 -27.81 -11.49 2.15
CA ALA A 434 -28.13 -10.13 2.57
C ALA A 434 -27.41 -9.05 1.73
N PHE A 435 -26.27 -9.38 1.14
CA PHE A 435 -25.47 -8.47 0.30
C PHE A 435 -25.72 -8.62 -1.21
N THR A 436 -26.69 -9.43 -1.63
CA THR A 436 -27.06 -9.52 -3.04
C THR A 436 -27.76 -8.26 -3.55
N GLY A 437 -27.74 -8.05 -4.88
CA GLY A 437 -28.48 -6.99 -5.55
C GLY A 437 -27.80 -5.63 -5.53
N TRP A 438 -26.50 -5.56 -5.32
CA TRP A 438 -25.71 -4.32 -5.43
C TRP A 438 -24.92 -4.29 -6.72
N THR A 439 -24.99 -3.17 -7.45
CA THR A 439 -24.32 -2.98 -8.75
C THR A 439 -23.61 -1.62 -8.79
N TYR A 440 -22.69 -1.47 -9.73
CA TYR A 440 -22.04 -0.19 -9.99
C TYR A 440 -23.02 0.92 -10.38
N PRO A 441 -22.67 2.21 -10.23
CA PRO A 441 -23.50 3.33 -10.70
C PRO A 441 -23.96 3.17 -12.14
N GLY A 442 -25.24 3.47 -12.40
CA GLY A 442 -25.84 3.35 -13.71
C GLY A 442 -27.33 3.03 -13.64
N THR A 443 -27.99 2.85 -14.79
CA THR A 443 -29.44 2.63 -14.90
C THR A 443 -29.84 1.17 -15.07
N GLY A 444 -28.88 0.28 -15.40
CA GLY A 444 -29.13 -1.15 -15.60
C GLY A 444 -29.36 -1.92 -14.30
N THR A 445 -29.81 -3.16 -14.42
CA THR A 445 -29.95 -4.09 -13.28
C THR A 445 -28.60 -4.62 -12.81
N ASN A 446 -27.67 -4.88 -13.76
CA ASN A 446 -26.25 -5.15 -13.51
C ASN A 446 -25.45 -4.20 -14.40
N ASN A 447 -24.74 -3.25 -13.79
CA ASN A 447 -23.93 -2.29 -14.53
C ASN A 447 -22.48 -2.77 -14.60
N TRP A 448 -21.80 -2.37 -15.67
CA TRP A 448 -20.35 -2.52 -15.79
C TRP A 448 -19.62 -1.70 -14.75
N GLU A 449 -18.35 -2.06 -14.50
CA GLU A 449 -17.46 -1.35 -13.59
C GLU A 449 -17.51 0.16 -13.82
N ASN A 450 -17.90 0.88 -12.79
CA ASN A 450 -18.01 2.33 -12.78
C ASN A 450 -17.69 2.81 -11.36
N PHE A 451 -16.65 3.63 -11.25
CA PHE A 451 -16.11 4.10 -9.97
C PHE A 451 -16.46 5.58 -9.70
N SER A 452 -17.43 6.14 -10.41
CA SER A 452 -17.86 7.53 -10.22
C SER A 452 -18.68 7.77 -8.96
N GLY A 453 -19.01 6.72 -8.22
CA GLY A 453 -19.78 6.80 -6.98
C GLY A 453 -19.94 5.43 -6.30
N PRO A 454 -20.74 5.36 -5.24
CA PRO A 454 -20.98 4.12 -4.51
C PRO A 454 -21.84 3.14 -5.33
N LEU A 455 -21.77 1.87 -4.97
CA LEU A 455 -22.70 0.84 -5.45
C LEU A 455 -24.15 1.25 -5.19
N GLN A 456 -25.04 0.81 -6.05
CA GLN A 456 -26.47 1.11 -6.03
C GLN A 456 -27.28 -0.17 -5.86
N PRO A 457 -28.33 -0.16 -5.01
CA PRO A 457 -29.20 -1.34 -4.83
C PRO A 457 -30.10 -1.57 -6.02
N ARG A 458 -30.37 -2.84 -6.31
CA ARG A 458 -31.30 -3.34 -7.33
C ARG A 458 -32.09 -4.49 -6.77
N ASP A 459 -33.26 -4.19 -6.21
CA ASP A 459 -34.11 -5.16 -5.51
C ASP A 459 -34.56 -6.33 -6.38
N ILE A 460 -34.56 -6.18 -7.71
CA ILE A 460 -34.85 -7.27 -8.65
C ILE A 460 -33.79 -8.38 -8.58
N ASN A 461 -32.56 -8.03 -8.24
CA ASN A 461 -31.42 -8.94 -8.11
C ASN A 461 -31.17 -9.36 -6.66
N HIS A 462 -31.92 -8.80 -5.71
CA HIS A 462 -31.74 -9.08 -4.29
C HIS A 462 -32.53 -10.33 -3.87
N ASP A 463 -31.93 -11.11 -2.96
CA ASP A 463 -32.60 -12.23 -2.29
C ASP A 463 -33.52 -11.69 -1.18
N LYS A 464 -34.82 -11.95 -1.34
CA LYS A 464 -35.86 -11.48 -0.39
C LYS A 464 -36.32 -12.55 0.61
N SER A 465 -35.60 -13.65 0.72
CA SER A 465 -35.89 -14.66 1.76
C SER A 465 -35.59 -14.12 3.17
N ALA A 466 -36.19 -14.71 4.19
CA ALA A 466 -35.79 -14.45 5.56
C ALA A 466 -34.38 -14.96 5.81
N LYS A 467 -33.57 -14.24 6.60
CA LYS A 467 -32.18 -14.60 6.89
C LYS A 467 -31.92 -14.63 8.38
N SER A 468 -31.11 -15.59 8.83
CA SER A 468 -30.69 -15.72 10.23
C SER A 468 -29.17 -15.79 10.28
N LEU A 469 -28.55 -14.84 10.98
CA LEU A 469 -27.09 -14.74 11.08
C LEU A 469 -26.67 -14.14 12.43
N LEU A 470 -25.62 -14.67 13.04
CA LEU A 470 -25.02 -14.17 14.29
C LEU A 470 -26.05 -13.91 15.43
N GLY A 471 -27.16 -14.64 15.46
CA GLY A 471 -28.22 -14.45 16.44
C GLY A 471 -29.26 -13.37 16.08
N CYS A 472 -29.13 -12.73 14.92
CA CYS A 472 -30.11 -11.79 14.38
C CYS A 472 -31.02 -12.46 13.37
N SER A 473 -32.28 -11.97 13.25
CA SER A 473 -33.23 -12.37 12.24
C SER A 473 -33.57 -11.19 11.33
N LEU A 474 -33.39 -11.36 10.03
CA LEU A 474 -33.79 -10.40 9.00
C LEU A 474 -35.10 -10.95 8.37
N PRO A 475 -36.23 -10.23 8.43
CA PRO A 475 -37.49 -10.71 7.90
C PRO A 475 -37.49 -10.81 6.36
N ALA A 476 -38.31 -11.68 5.81
CA ALA A 476 -38.51 -11.80 4.39
C ALA A 476 -39.15 -10.53 3.79
N GLY A 477 -38.86 -10.28 2.51
CA GLY A 477 -39.43 -9.18 1.74
C GLY A 477 -38.70 -7.86 1.85
N GLN A 478 -37.59 -7.79 2.59
CA GLN A 478 -36.75 -6.58 2.69
C GLN A 478 -36.10 -6.22 1.35
N THR A 479 -35.75 -4.93 1.20
CA THR A 479 -34.94 -4.41 0.09
C THR A 479 -33.46 -4.70 0.34
N ALA A 480 -32.64 -4.64 -0.70
CA ALA A 480 -31.18 -4.79 -0.61
C ALA A 480 -30.56 -3.79 0.40
N GLN A 481 -31.08 -2.57 0.45
CA GLN A 481 -30.61 -1.56 1.40
C GLN A 481 -30.97 -1.90 2.86
N GLN A 482 -32.19 -2.41 3.09
CA GLN A 482 -32.65 -2.79 4.44
C GLN A 482 -31.87 -3.98 4.97
N ASP A 483 -31.67 -5.01 4.15
CA ASP A 483 -30.90 -6.19 4.54
C ASP A 483 -29.42 -5.85 4.79
N MET A 484 -28.79 -5.05 3.93
CA MET A 484 -27.41 -4.61 4.16
C MET A 484 -27.28 -3.84 5.48
N THR A 485 -28.19 -2.92 5.75
CA THR A 485 -28.17 -2.13 6.99
C THR A 485 -28.31 -3.03 8.21
N ALA A 486 -29.30 -3.91 8.23
CA ALA A 486 -29.55 -4.83 9.34
C ALA A 486 -28.39 -5.83 9.54
N ALA A 487 -27.86 -6.38 8.46
CA ALA A 487 -26.72 -7.30 8.49
C ALA A 487 -25.45 -6.63 9.04
N LEU A 488 -25.14 -5.40 8.59
CA LEU A 488 -24.00 -4.65 9.12
C LEU A 488 -24.19 -4.26 10.59
N ASP A 489 -25.42 -3.96 11.02
CA ASP A 489 -25.71 -3.69 12.43
C ASP A 489 -25.52 -4.94 13.28
N CYS A 490 -25.95 -6.10 12.77
CA CYS A 490 -25.75 -7.37 13.43
C CYS A 490 -24.26 -7.71 13.59
N VAL A 491 -23.48 -7.59 12.53
CA VAL A 491 -22.03 -7.80 12.57
C VAL A 491 -21.35 -6.80 13.52
N PHE A 492 -21.66 -5.52 13.43
CA PHE A 492 -21.06 -4.47 14.26
C PHE A 492 -21.36 -4.64 15.75
N ASN A 493 -22.57 -5.10 16.10
CA ASN A 493 -22.97 -5.30 17.49
C ASN A 493 -22.46 -6.63 18.09
N HIS A 494 -21.84 -7.49 17.29
CA HIS A 494 -21.25 -8.73 17.80
C HIS A 494 -20.18 -8.44 18.87
N PRO A 495 -20.14 -9.16 19.99
CA PRO A 495 -19.22 -8.91 21.11
C PRO A 495 -17.73 -8.90 20.72
N ASN A 496 -17.34 -9.70 19.73
CA ASN A 496 -15.95 -9.82 19.28
C ASN A 496 -15.41 -8.55 18.61
N VAL A 497 -16.26 -7.66 18.06
CA VAL A 497 -15.78 -6.51 17.27
C VAL A 497 -14.86 -5.60 18.09
N ALA A 498 -15.24 -5.31 19.34
CA ALA A 498 -14.46 -4.42 20.19
C ALA A 498 -13.04 -4.98 20.49
N PRO A 499 -12.86 -6.19 21.03
CA PRO A 499 -11.53 -6.72 21.27
C PRO A 499 -10.76 -7.00 19.99
N PHE A 500 -11.40 -7.48 18.92
CA PHE A 500 -10.76 -7.78 17.65
C PHE A 500 -10.17 -6.52 17.01
N VAL A 501 -10.96 -5.47 16.82
CA VAL A 501 -10.51 -4.20 16.23
C VAL A 501 -9.47 -3.53 17.11
N SER A 502 -9.65 -3.57 18.44
CA SER A 502 -8.69 -2.99 19.39
C SER A 502 -7.31 -3.64 19.28
N VAL A 503 -7.22 -4.97 19.26
CA VAL A 503 -5.95 -5.69 19.08
C VAL A 503 -5.28 -5.30 17.77
N ARG A 504 -6.05 -5.22 16.68
CA ARG A 504 -5.52 -4.88 15.35
C ARG A 504 -4.95 -3.47 15.30
N LEU A 505 -5.68 -2.50 15.85
CA LEU A 505 -5.23 -1.10 15.88
C LEU A 505 -4.03 -0.90 16.81
N ILE A 506 -4.01 -1.52 18.01
CA ILE A 506 -2.87 -1.44 18.92
C ILE A 506 -1.62 -2.01 18.23
N ARG A 507 -1.72 -3.16 17.57
CA ARG A 507 -0.62 -3.78 16.83
C ARG A 507 -0.11 -2.92 15.69
N SER A 508 -0.99 -2.23 14.98
CA SER A 508 -0.58 -1.35 13.90
C SER A 508 0.04 -0.03 14.40
N LEU A 509 -0.36 0.48 15.56
CA LEU A 509 0.02 1.81 16.03
C LEU A 509 1.13 1.80 17.09
N VAL A 510 1.16 0.79 17.98
CA VAL A 510 1.99 0.84 19.19
C VAL A 510 2.90 -0.37 19.36
N THR A 511 2.34 -1.58 19.51
CA THR A 511 3.12 -2.78 19.86
C THR A 511 2.50 -4.06 19.27
N SER A 512 3.35 -4.98 18.80
CA SER A 512 2.89 -6.27 18.26
C SER A 512 2.29 -7.19 19.34
N ASN A 513 2.65 -7.02 20.61
CA ASN A 513 2.25 -7.89 21.72
C ASN A 513 1.66 -7.08 22.88
N PRO A 514 0.46 -6.46 22.69
CA PRO A 514 -0.21 -5.75 23.79
C PRO A 514 -0.61 -6.73 24.92
N SER A 515 -0.58 -6.26 26.17
CA SER A 515 -1.11 -7.05 27.27
C SER A 515 -2.64 -7.21 27.15
N PRO A 516 -3.22 -8.30 27.67
CA PRO A 516 -4.68 -8.44 27.74
C PRO A 516 -5.37 -7.26 28.44
N ALA A 517 -4.75 -6.74 29.50
CA ALA A 517 -5.29 -5.58 30.22
C ALA A 517 -5.37 -4.32 29.36
N TYR A 518 -4.35 -4.06 28.54
CA TYR A 518 -4.35 -2.94 27.58
C TYR A 518 -5.48 -3.11 26.53
N VAL A 519 -5.59 -4.29 25.94
CA VAL A 519 -6.66 -4.60 24.98
C VAL A 519 -8.03 -4.40 25.60
N GLY A 520 -8.24 -4.90 26.84
CA GLY A 520 -9.49 -4.76 27.58
C GLY A 520 -9.90 -3.31 27.80
N ARG A 521 -8.95 -2.43 28.18
CA ARG A 521 -9.24 -0.99 28.35
C ARG A 521 -9.66 -0.32 27.04
N VAL A 522 -8.97 -0.62 25.95
CA VAL A 522 -9.31 -0.05 24.64
C VAL A 522 -10.63 -0.61 24.12
N ALA A 523 -10.88 -1.90 24.28
CA ALA A 523 -12.16 -2.53 23.90
C ALA A 523 -13.35 -1.97 24.69
N ALA A 524 -13.15 -1.63 25.96
CA ALA A 524 -14.16 -0.95 26.76
C ALA A 524 -14.53 0.42 26.18
N VAL A 525 -13.52 1.21 25.74
CA VAL A 525 -13.76 2.50 25.08
C VAL A 525 -14.41 2.31 23.71
N PHE A 526 -14.05 1.27 22.96
CA PHE A 526 -14.75 0.92 21.71
C PHE A 526 -16.23 0.63 21.94
N ASN A 527 -16.57 -0.09 23.02
CA ASN A 527 -17.95 -0.39 23.37
C ASN A 527 -18.73 0.85 23.83
N ASN A 528 -18.08 1.77 24.51
CA ASN A 528 -18.68 3.02 24.99
C ASN A 528 -17.58 4.09 25.19
N ASN A 529 -17.65 5.14 24.43
CA ASN A 529 -16.69 6.26 24.49
C ASN A 529 -16.86 7.19 25.72
N GLY A 530 -17.72 6.83 26.65
CA GLY A 530 -18.11 7.65 27.80
C GLY A 530 -19.38 8.49 27.59
N ALA A 531 -19.84 8.62 26.34
CA ALA A 531 -21.09 9.28 25.96
C ALA A 531 -22.14 8.31 25.37
N GLY A 532 -21.97 7.01 25.58
CA GLY A 532 -22.91 5.98 25.08
C GLY A 532 -22.67 5.59 23.63
N VAL A 533 -21.64 6.07 22.96
CA VAL A 533 -21.37 5.76 21.54
C VAL A 533 -20.41 4.60 21.42
N ARG A 534 -20.83 3.54 20.69
CA ARG A 534 -19.99 2.40 20.31
C ARG A 534 -19.25 2.71 19.00
N GLY A 535 -17.99 2.28 18.90
CA GLY A 535 -17.19 2.37 17.68
C GLY A 535 -16.66 3.76 17.34
N ASP A 536 -16.58 4.68 18.30
CA ASP A 536 -15.96 6.00 18.14
C ASP A 536 -14.43 5.84 18.01
N LEU A 537 -13.94 5.91 16.77
CA LEU A 537 -12.52 5.72 16.47
C LEU A 537 -11.64 6.86 17.01
N ARG A 538 -12.18 8.07 17.20
CA ARG A 538 -11.45 9.15 17.88
C ARG A 538 -11.17 8.80 19.33
N ALA A 539 -12.17 8.31 20.06
CA ALA A 539 -12.02 7.87 21.44
C ALA A 539 -11.10 6.65 21.55
N VAL A 540 -11.25 5.68 20.65
CA VAL A 540 -10.40 4.48 20.58
C VAL A 540 -8.95 4.85 20.33
N LEU A 541 -8.65 5.72 19.37
CA LEU A 541 -7.30 6.19 19.08
C LEU A 541 -6.67 6.89 20.29
N ARG A 542 -7.43 7.75 20.97
CA ARG A 542 -6.97 8.38 22.22
C ARG A 542 -6.67 7.35 23.29
N ALA A 543 -7.55 6.35 23.49
CA ALA A 543 -7.34 5.27 24.45
C ALA A 543 -6.09 4.45 24.12
N ILE A 544 -5.83 4.18 22.84
CA ILE A 544 -4.62 3.47 22.41
C ILE A 544 -3.38 4.31 22.72
N LEU A 545 -3.33 5.55 22.26
CA LEU A 545 -2.11 6.35 22.30
C LEU A 545 -1.78 6.87 23.71
N LEU A 546 -2.76 7.08 24.58
CA LEU A 546 -2.59 7.62 25.92
C LEU A 546 -2.56 6.54 27.02
N ASP A 547 -2.71 5.26 26.66
CA ASP A 547 -2.63 4.17 27.63
C ASP A 547 -1.28 4.13 28.34
N ALA A 548 -1.30 3.79 29.61
CA ALA A 548 -0.08 3.70 30.42
C ALA A 548 0.97 2.75 29.84
N GLU A 549 0.54 1.66 29.17
CA GLU A 549 1.44 0.72 28.52
C GLU A 549 2.11 1.34 27.28
N ALA A 550 1.36 2.15 26.49
CA ALA A 550 1.91 2.90 25.37
C ALA A 550 2.84 4.05 25.83
N ARG A 551 2.59 4.62 27.01
CA ARG A 551 3.32 5.78 27.58
C ARG A 551 4.39 5.39 28.61
N ASN A 552 4.68 4.10 28.78
CA ASN A 552 5.70 3.65 29.71
C ASN A 552 7.10 4.06 29.25
N ASP A 553 7.58 5.20 29.74
CA ASP A 553 8.88 5.78 29.39
C ASP A 553 10.06 5.14 30.14
N THR A 554 9.79 4.32 31.15
CA THR A 554 10.84 3.58 31.92
C THR A 554 11.32 2.34 31.17
N ALA A 555 10.71 2.02 30.05
CA ALA A 555 11.17 0.97 29.17
C ALA A 555 12.47 1.39 28.45
N SER A 556 13.59 1.37 29.19
CA SER A 556 14.82 0.97 28.53
C SER A 556 14.52 -0.35 27.79
N ALA A 557 15.05 -0.55 26.61
CA ALA A 557 14.85 -1.77 25.80
C ALA A 557 15.07 -3.08 26.60
N SER A 558 15.72 -3.02 27.76
CA SER A 558 15.95 -4.12 28.68
C SER A 558 14.74 -4.52 29.55
N ASN A 559 13.73 -3.66 29.73
CA ASN A 559 12.66 -3.92 30.68
C ASN A 559 11.34 -4.37 30.05
N ASN A 560 11.19 -4.24 28.73
CA ASN A 560 10.04 -4.75 27.98
C ASN A 560 10.51 -5.61 26.80
N ALA A 561 11.01 -6.80 27.10
CA ALA A 561 11.51 -7.75 26.08
C ALA A 561 10.46 -8.09 24.98
N ASN A 562 9.18 -7.82 25.23
CA ASN A 562 8.06 -8.10 24.34
C ASN A 562 7.44 -6.82 23.75
N GLY A 563 7.94 -5.64 24.13
CA GLY A 563 7.38 -4.36 23.70
C GLY A 563 7.83 -3.92 22.32
N GLY A 564 7.03 -3.04 21.70
CA GLY A 564 7.30 -2.45 20.40
C GLY A 564 6.82 -3.31 19.23
N ARG A 565 7.10 -2.80 18.03
CA ARG A 565 6.86 -3.48 16.76
C ARG A 565 8.01 -3.20 15.80
N LEU A 566 8.30 -4.13 14.90
CA LEU A 566 9.21 -3.87 13.80
C LEU A 566 8.57 -2.84 12.85
N LYS A 567 9.32 -1.82 12.46
CA LYS A 567 8.87 -0.90 11.41
C LYS A 567 8.86 -1.63 10.08
N ASP A 568 7.70 -1.68 9.43
CA ASP A 568 7.62 -2.13 8.04
C ASP A 568 8.47 -1.24 7.12
N PRO A 569 8.80 -1.67 5.90
CA PRO A 569 9.64 -0.90 4.98
C PRO A 569 9.17 0.53 4.77
N THR A 570 7.88 0.72 4.52
CA THR A 570 7.30 2.04 4.28
C THR A 570 7.48 2.94 5.50
N PHE A 571 7.11 2.43 6.69
CA PHE A 571 7.27 3.21 7.92
C PHE A 571 8.75 3.53 8.22
N HIS A 572 9.65 2.56 8.04
CA HIS A 572 11.08 2.76 8.30
C HIS A 572 11.67 3.87 7.44
N ILE A 573 11.45 3.83 6.12
CA ILE A 573 11.99 4.82 5.17
C ILE A 573 11.35 6.19 5.39
N ILE A 574 10.03 6.25 5.57
CA ILE A 574 9.35 7.53 5.82
C ILE A 574 9.82 8.15 7.15
N ALA A 575 9.95 7.34 8.22
CA ALA A 575 10.44 7.83 9.52
C ALA A 575 11.89 8.36 9.43
N MET A 576 12.77 7.68 8.68
CA MET A 576 14.13 8.13 8.41
C MET A 576 14.14 9.48 7.69
N VAL A 577 13.42 9.59 6.58
CA VAL A 577 13.37 10.81 5.77
C VAL A 577 12.83 11.97 6.61
N ARG A 578 11.78 11.77 7.37
CA ARG A 578 11.20 12.77 8.27
C ARG A 578 12.14 13.20 9.37
N ALA A 579 12.80 12.26 10.05
CA ALA A 579 13.74 12.55 11.12
C ALA A 579 14.95 13.38 10.63
N LEU A 580 15.39 13.13 9.40
CA LEU A 580 16.48 13.88 8.75
C LEU A 580 16.01 15.21 8.15
N GLY A 581 14.75 15.61 8.33
CA GLY A 581 14.20 16.87 7.82
C GLY A 581 13.90 16.89 6.32
N GLY A 582 13.87 15.71 5.69
CA GLY A 582 13.57 15.56 4.27
C GLY A 582 12.09 15.29 3.99
N THR A 583 11.83 14.99 2.74
CA THR A 583 10.50 14.59 2.25
C THR A 583 10.63 13.53 1.14
N VAL A 584 9.49 13.05 0.66
CA VAL A 584 9.39 12.14 -0.51
C VAL A 584 8.76 12.91 -1.65
N SER A 585 9.28 12.82 -2.85
CA SER A 585 8.71 13.49 -4.02
C SER A 585 7.31 12.96 -4.35
N ALA A 586 6.39 13.84 -4.71
CA ALA A 586 5.03 13.49 -5.15
C ALA A 586 4.94 13.07 -6.64
N THR A 587 6.02 13.21 -7.39
CA THR A 587 6.01 13.04 -8.85
C THR A 587 6.94 11.93 -9.35
N ASN A 588 7.88 11.49 -8.54
CA ASN A 588 8.89 10.50 -8.91
C ASN A 588 8.44 9.05 -8.65
N GLN A 589 9.05 8.10 -9.34
CA GLN A 589 8.65 6.70 -9.36
C GLN A 589 9.45 5.86 -8.35
N GLN A 590 9.17 5.99 -7.07
CA GLN A 590 9.89 5.25 -6.02
C GLN A 590 9.24 3.92 -5.62
N ALA A 591 8.04 3.63 -6.10
CA ALA A 591 7.31 2.41 -5.77
C ALA A 591 8.14 1.14 -6.01
N TRP A 592 9.02 1.15 -7.02
CA TRP A 592 9.93 0.05 -7.31
C TRP A 592 10.87 -0.28 -6.15
N SER A 593 11.43 0.73 -5.49
CA SER A 593 12.34 0.53 -4.36
C SER A 593 11.64 -0.18 -3.19
N PHE A 594 10.37 0.18 -2.92
CA PHE A 594 9.56 -0.48 -1.89
C PHE A 594 9.13 -1.89 -2.30
N THR A 595 8.89 -2.13 -3.60
CA THR A 595 8.59 -3.47 -4.13
C THR A 595 9.71 -4.46 -3.81
N GLN A 596 10.96 -4.05 -3.94
CA GLN A 596 12.11 -4.88 -3.58
C GLN A 596 12.18 -5.20 -2.08
N LEU A 597 11.55 -4.39 -1.25
CA LEU A 597 11.47 -4.61 0.21
C LEU A 597 10.25 -5.45 0.63
N GLY A 598 9.50 -6.00 -0.33
CA GLY A 598 8.29 -6.79 -0.06
C GLY A 598 7.04 -5.95 0.22
N GLU A 599 7.07 -4.62 0.01
CA GLU A 599 5.95 -3.73 0.31
C GLU A 599 5.68 -2.73 -0.81
N THR A 600 5.12 -3.23 -1.94
CA THR A 600 4.71 -2.36 -3.04
C THR A 600 3.59 -1.41 -2.59
N PRO A 601 3.77 -0.09 -2.59
CA PRO A 601 2.74 0.83 -2.13
C PRO A 601 1.39 0.61 -2.81
N LEU A 602 0.33 0.51 -2.03
CA LEU A 602 -1.06 0.30 -2.45
C LEU A 602 -1.34 -1.04 -3.18
N ALA A 603 -0.37 -1.95 -3.24
CA ALA A 603 -0.50 -3.25 -3.92
C ALA A 603 -0.22 -4.44 -2.97
N PRO A 604 -0.91 -4.55 -1.82
CA PRO A 604 -0.76 -5.71 -0.97
C PRO A 604 -1.07 -7.01 -1.72
N PRO A 605 -0.29 -8.09 -1.49
CA PRO A 605 -0.43 -9.33 -2.25
C PRO A 605 -1.67 -10.15 -1.89
N SER A 606 -2.32 -9.85 -0.76
CA SER A 606 -3.47 -10.61 -0.28
C SER A 606 -4.43 -9.76 0.56
N VAL A 607 -5.57 -10.33 0.91
CA VAL A 607 -6.55 -9.74 1.85
C VAL A 607 -6.00 -9.58 3.28
N PHE A 608 -4.86 -10.19 3.59
CA PHE A 608 -4.12 -10.00 4.85
C PHE A 608 -3.16 -8.80 4.83
N SER A 609 -3.20 -7.97 3.80
CA SER A 609 -2.22 -6.91 3.53
C SER A 609 -0.85 -7.49 3.09
N PHE A 610 0.25 -6.86 3.45
CA PHE A 610 1.60 -7.27 3.08
C PHE A 610 2.11 -8.43 3.94
N PHE A 611 1.57 -8.59 5.11
CA PHE A 611 1.95 -9.64 6.07
C PHE A 611 0.74 -10.09 6.89
N SER A 612 0.73 -11.38 7.25
CA SER A 612 -0.34 -11.92 8.10
C SER A 612 -0.27 -11.30 9.50
N PRO A 613 -1.36 -10.75 10.00
CA PRO A 613 -1.43 -10.22 11.37
C PRO A 613 -1.29 -11.32 12.45
N LEU A 614 -1.33 -12.58 12.04
CA LEU A 614 -1.17 -13.75 12.91
C LEU A 614 0.25 -14.32 12.85
N PHE A 615 1.15 -13.74 12.02
CA PHE A 615 2.52 -14.23 11.92
C PHE A 615 3.24 -14.10 13.25
N ARG A 616 3.96 -15.16 13.60
CA ARG A 616 4.79 -15.22 14.81
C ARG A 616 6.26 -15.22 14.44
N VAL A 617 7.06 -14.60 15.26
CA VAL A 617 8.53 -14.68 15.13
C VAL A 617 8.93 -16.16 15.24
N PRO A 618 9.73 -16.70 14.30
CA PRO A 618 10.16 -18.11 14.34
C PRO A 618 10.76 -18.48 15.71
N HIS A 619 10.42 -19.68 16.18
CA HIS A 619 10.84 -20.20 17.50
C HIS A 619 10.44 -19.35 18.72
N SER A 620 9.41 -18.48 18.57
CA SER A 620 8.90 -17.64 19.63
C SER A 620 7.36 -17.70 19.72
N ALA A 621 6.82 -17.41 20.90
CA ALA A 621 5.37 -17.20 21.06
C ALA A 621 4.92 -15.78 20.66
N LEU A 622 5.89 -14.87 20.39
CA LEU A 622 5.61 -13.48 20.11
C LEU A 622 5.01 -13.29 18.70
N ALA A 623 3.98 -12.48 18.61
CA ALA A 623 3.52 -11.96 17.33
C ALA A 623 4.56 -10.98 16.78
N GLY A 624 4.82 -11.05 15.48
CA GLY A 624 5.73 -10.16 14.78
C GLY A 624 5.35 -10.09 13.31
N PRO A 625 4.15 -9.53 12.99
CA PRO A 625 3.62 -9.53 11.62
C PRO A 625 4.61 -9.05 10.57
N GLU A 626 5.30 -7.96 10.84
CA GLU A 626 6.22 -7.29 9.92
C GLU A 626 7.49 -8.13 9.64
N PHE A 627 7.83 -9.08 10.52
CA PHE A 627 8.95 -10.00 10.28
C PHE A 627 8.69 -10.97 9.14
N GLN A 628 7.45 -11.16 8.71
CA GLN A 628 7.12 -12.02 7.57
C GLN A 628 7.75 -11.50 6.26
N ILE A 629 7.94 -10.18 6.14
CA ILE A 629 8.57 -9.53 4.99
C ILE A 629 9.95 -8.94 5.35
N TYR A 630 10.62 -9.52 6.35
CA TYR A 630 11.96 -9.09 6.79
C TYR A 630 12.92 -10.28 6.86
N SER A 631 13.10 -10.96 5.73
CA SER A 631 14.11 -11.99 5.58
C SER A 631 15.51 -11.39 5.50
N PRO A 632 16.58 -12.19 5.56
CA PRO A 632 17.95 -11.70 5.32
C PRO A 632 18.10 -10.92 4.00
N THR A 633 17.38 -11.32 2.96
CA THR A 633 17.40 -10.63 1.65
C THR A 633 16.80 -9.24 1.75
N GLU A 634 15.59 -9.10 2.30
CA GLU A 634 14.94 -7.80 2.47
C GLU A 634 15.71 -6.91 3.45
N ALA A 635 16.38 -7.47 4.46
CA ALA A 635 17.24 -6.71 5.35
C ALA A 635 18.42 -6.06 4.60
N VAL A 636 19.08 -6.82 3.71
CA VAL A 636 20.17 -6.29 2.85
C VAL A 636 19.63 -5.25 1.87
N LEU A 637 18.51 -5.53 1.20
CA LEU A 637 17.89 -4.60 0.25
C LEU A 637 17.45 -3.30 0.94
N ARG A 638 16.94 -3.38 2.18
CA ARG A 638 16.62 -2.19 2.99
C ARG A 638 17.88 -1.39 3.29
N GLY A 639 18.97 -2.05 3.66
CA GLY A 639 20.28 -1.41 3.83
C GLY A 639 20.76 -0.71 2.57
N ASN A 640 20.65 -1.37 1.43
CA ASN A 640 21.05 -0.77 0.13
C ASN A 640 20.21 0.47 -0.21
N LEU A 641 18.89 0.44 0.04
CA LEU A 641 18.03 1.61 -0.19
C LEU A 641 18.39 2.76 0.76
N VAL A 642 18.58 2.48 2.06
CA VAL A 642 19.02 3.49 3.04
C VAL A 642 20.34 4.11 2.60
N TRP A 643 21.30 3.30 2.18
CA TRP A 643 22.59 3.80 1.67
C TRP A 643 22.41 4.67 0.42
N ALA A 644 21.61 4.22 -0.54
CA ALA A 644 21.36 4.99 -1.77
C ALA A 644 20.76 6.36 -1.46
N ILE A 645 19.79 6.44 -0.55
CA ILE A 645 19.16 7.70 -0.14
C ILE A 645 20.16 8.62 0.57
N LEU A 646 20.99 8.10 1.47
CA LEU A 646 21.96 8.90 2.21
C LEU A 646 23.13 9.37 1.35
N SER A 647 23.70 8.47 0.52
CA SER A 647 24.90 8.75 -0.26
C SER A 647 24.65 9.69 -1.44
N ASN A 648 23.44 9.63 -2.00
CA ASN A 648 23.04 10.47 -3.11
C ASN A 648 21.59 10.97 -2.93
N PRO A 649 21.34 11.92 -2.02
CA PRO A 649 20.03 12.52 -1.87
C PRO A 649 19.61 13.16 -3.19
N GLY A 650 18.66 12.54 -3.86
CA GLY A 650 18.19 12.95 -5.18
C GLY A 650 16.83 13.63 -5.11
N SER A 651 16.24 13.86 -6.29
CA SER A 651 14.91 14.43 -6.42
C SER A 651 13.82 13.57 -5.77
N ASP A 652 14.08 12.27 -5.57
CA ASP A 652 13.12 11.32 -5.01
C ASP A 652 12.95 11.46 -3.49
N PHE A 653 14.09 11.62 -2.80
CA PHE A 653 14.18 11.79 -1.36
C PHE A 653 15.10 12.99 -1.08
N PRO A 654 14.61 14.22 -1.27
CA PRO A 654 15.42 15.40 -1.00
C PRO A 654 15.76 15.48 0.50
N LEU A 655 17.05 15.42 0.80
CA LEU A 655 17.62 15.49 2.14
C LEU A 655 18.75 16.50 2.18
N ASP A 656 18.86 17.26 3.27
CA ASP A 656 20.04 18.06 3.60
C ASP A 656 20.77 17.43 4.80
N LEU A 657 21.92 16.84 4.54
CA LEU A 657 22.76 16.22 5.53
C LEU A 657 23.92 17.13 6.00
N SER A 658 23.97 18.39 5.57
CA SER A 658 25.03 19.34 5.88
C SER A 658 25.26 19.51 7.39
N ARG A 659 24.20 19.47 8.21
CA ARG A 659 24.29 19.49 9.66
C ARG A 659 25.20 18.40 10.21
N PHE A 660 25.10 17.18 9.71
CA PHE A 660 25.91 16.05 10.17
C PHE A 660 27.31 16.08 9.56
N VAL A 661 27.43 16.47 8.30
CA VAL A 661 28.72 16.63 7.62
C VAL A 661 29.59 17.66 8.31
N ASN A 662 28.99 18.79 8.72
CA ASN A 662 29.71 19.86 9.45
C ASN A 662 30.23 19.40 10.83
N LEU A 663 29.59 18.39 11.42
CA LEU A 663 30.04 17.76 12.69
C LEU A 663 31.06 16.64 12.48
N GLY A 664 31.35 16.24 11.24
CA GLY A 664 32.23 15.10 10.93
C GLY A 664 33.66 15.22 11.50
N GLY A 665 34.15 16.43 11.72
CA GLY A 665 35.44 16.68 12.39
C GLY A 665 35.45 16.39 13.91
N ASN A 666 34.28 16.28 14.54
CA ASN A 666 34.11 15.98 15.97
C ASN A 666 33.22 14.74 16.12
N THR A 667 33.84 13.57 16.28
CA THR A 667 33.16 12.28 16.39
C THR A 667 32.12 12.25 17.52
N ALA A 668 32.40 12.84 18.67
CA ALA A 668 31.46 12.85 19.79
C ALA A 668 30.22 13.68 19.48
N ALA A 669 30.40 14.91 18.98
CA ALA A 669 29.30 15.78 18.61
C ALA A 669 28.46 15.22 17.45
N LEU A 670 29.08 14.55 16.48
CA LEU A 670 28.37 13.85 15.40
C LEU A 670 27.48 12.73 15.95
N ILE A 671 28.00 11.86 16.82
CA ILE A 671 27.26 10.75 17.41
C ILE A 671 26.12 11.28 18.29
N ASP A 672 26.35 12.36 19.07
CA ASP A 672 25.31 13.02 19.85
C ASP A 672 24.18 13.55 18.98
N ALA A 673 24.52 14.20 17.85
CA ALA A 673 23.52 14.70 16.91
C ALA A 673 22.70 13.55 16.27
N VAL A 674 23.37 12.45 15.91
CA VAL A 674 22.71 11.24 15.34
C VAL A 674 21.80 10.59 16.38
N ASP A 675 22.27 10.42 17.64
CA ASP A 675 21.47 9.86 18.73
C ASP A 675 20.21 10.71 19.00
N GLN A 676 20.38 12.02 19.15
CA GLN A 676 19.26 12.95 19.37
C GLN A 676 18.23 12.90 18.23
N THR A 677 18.69 12.81 16.99
CA THR A 677 17.82 12.87 15.80
C THR A 677 17.08 11.56 15.56
N LEU A 678 17.75 10.42 15.68
CA LEU A 678 17.22 9.12 15.28
C LEU A 678 16.74 8.27 16.47
N LEU A 679 17.37 8.39 17.62
CA LEU A 679 17.10 7.56 18.79
C LEU A 679 16.63 8.36 20.01
N TYR A 680 16.54 9.69 19.92
CA TYR A 680 16.02 10.58 20.97
C TYR A 680 16.79 10.47 22.29
N GLY A 681 18.12 10.26 22.21
CA GLY A 681 19.01 10.10 23.36
C GLY A 681 19.03 8.68 23.97
N ARG A 682 18.54 7.67 23.26
CA ARG A 682 18.51 6.26 23.71
C ARG A 682 19.67 5.41 23.23
N MET A 683 20.67 5.97 22.58
CA MET A 683 21.78 5.17 22.04
C MET A 683 22.54 4.45 23.19
N PRO A 684 22.57 3.11 23.22
CA PRO A 684 23.31 2.39 24.22
C PRO A 684 24.82 2.71 24.18
N THR A 685 25.49 2.69 25.31
CA THR A 685 26.93 2.99 25.41
C THR A 685 27.77 2.10 24.48
N ALA A 686 27.46 0.81 24.39
CA ALA A 686 28.16 -0.12 23.50
C ALA A 686 27.98 0.25 22.02
N MET A 687 26.77 0.69 21.62
CA MET A 687 26.51 1.16 20.25
C MET A 687 27.28 2.47 19.97
N ARG A 688 27.27 3.41 20.93
CA ARG A 688 28.01 4.67 20.83
C ARG A 688 29.51 4.41 20.60
N GLN A 689 30.11 3.49 21.36
CA GLN A 689 31.51 3.10 21.19
C GLN A 689 31.78 2.46 19.84
N SER A 690 30.89 1.56 19.38
CA SER A 690 31.02 0.92 18.07
C SER A 690 30.94 1.93 16.93
N LEU A 691 30.03 2.90 17.03
CA LEU A 691 29.93 4.00 16.04
C LEU A 691 31.18 4.89 16.06
N ALA A 692 31.70 5.23 17.25
CA ALA A 692 32.92 6.03 17.36
C ALA A 692 34.10 5.36 16.64
N ASN A 693 34.27 4.05 16.85
CA ASN A 693 35.33 3.27 16.21
C ASN A 693 35.14 3.22 14.67
N ALA A 694 33.89 3.11 14.18
CA ALA A 694 33.60 3.07 12.76
C ALA A 694 33.75 4.44 12.07
N VAL A 695 33.45 5.52 12.77
CA VAL A 695 33.51 6.89 12.27
C VAL A 695 34.97 7.39 12.19
N VAL A 696 35.79 7.13 13.20
CA VAL A 696 37.15 7.67 13.31
C VAL A 696 38.07 7.21 12.18
N VAL A 697 37.82 6.04 11.61
CA VAL A 697 38.63 5.49 10.51
C VAL A 697 38.27 6.06 9.15
N GLN A 698 37.19 6.81 9.05
CA GLN A 698 36.77 7.46 7.80
C GLN A 698 37.61 8.69 7.52
N GLN A 699 37.93 8.93 6.25
CA GLN A 699 38.95 9.95 5.86
C GLN A 699 38.40 11.37 5.86
N ASP A 700 37.14 11.57 5.53
CA ASP A 700 36.51 12.88 5.36
C ASP A 700 35.20 13.01 6.20
N ASN A 701 34.78 14.25 6.39
CA ASN A 701 33.60 14.58 7.20
C ASN A 701 32.31 14.00 6.64
N ARG A 702 32.17 13.93 5.33
CA ARG A 702 30.99 13.37 4.68
C ARG A 702 30.92 11.87 4.93
N SER A 703 31.99 11.14 4.70
CA SER A 703 32.07 9.69 4.94
C SER A 703 31.81 9.36 6.42
N ARG A 704 32.31 10.16 7.35
CA ARG A 704 32.04 10.04 8.79
C ARG A 704 30.57 10.21 9.10
N ALA A 705 29.92 11.25 8.58
CA ALA A 705 28.51 11.51 8.76
C ALA A 705 27.64 10.38 8.19
N LEU A 706 27.93 9.95 6.95
CA LEU A 706 27.21 8.85 6.31
C LEU A 706 27.35 7.54 7.08
N THR A 707 28.55 7.22 7.56
CA THR A 707 28.80 6.01 8.37
C THR A 707 27.97 6.03 9.67
N ALA A 708 27.98 7.15 10.41
CA ALA A 708 27.21 7.28 11.64
C ALA A 708 25.72 7.14 11.40
N LEU A 709 25.18 7.82 10.41
CA LEU A 709 23.76 7.76 10.03
C LEU A 709 23.36 6.35 9.58
N TYR A 710 24.12 5.77 8.64
CA TYR A 710 23.82 4.47 8.05
C TYR A 710 23.77 3.35 9.10
N LEU A 711 24.81 3.22 9.92
CA LEU A 711 24.88 2.19 10.95
C LEU A 711 23.78 2.36 12.00
N THR A 712 23.42 3.60 12.34
CA THR A 712 22.32 3.86 13.26
C THR A 712 20.98 3.49 12.66
N LEU A 713 20.72 3.81 11.40
CA LEU A 713 19.46 3.51 10.69
C LEU A 713 19.24 2.01 10.50
N LEU A 714 20.31 1.22 10.38
CA LEU A 714 20.21 -0.23 10.28
C LEU A 714 20.20 -0.96 11.64
N SER A 715 20.36 -0.23 12.72
CA SER A 715 20.37 -0.83 14.07
C SER A 715 18.99 -1.32 14.47
N GLY A 716 18.95 -2.33 15.35
CA GLY A 716 17.70 -2.79 15.96
C GLY A 716 16.96 -1.69 16.72
N GLN A 717 17.70 -0.71 17.29
CA GLN A 717 17.15 0.43 18.01
C GLN A 717 16.32 1.35 17.10
N MET A 718 16.70 1.47 15.83
CA MET A 718 15.95 2.26 14.85
C MET A 718 14.89 1.41 14.12
N ALA A 719 15.16 0.13 13.91
CA ALA A 719 14.24 -0.76 13.21
C ALA A 719 12.94 -1.03 14.00
N VAL A 720 12.99 -0.95 15.33
CA VAL A 720 11.85 -1.19 16.21
C VAL A 720 11.26 0.13 16.69
N GLN A 721 9.93 0.27 16.51
CA GLN A 721 9.13 1.32 17.17
C GLN A 721 8.80 0.85 18.59
N TYR A 722 9.02 1.67 19.57
CA TYR A 722 8.74 1.38 20.97
C TYR A 722 7.59 2.22 21.52
#